data_fd162ebe6f949b4dccd39e0729ca4962
#
_entry.id   fd162ebe6f949b4dccd39e0729ca4962
#
_cell.length_a   1.000
_cell.length_b   1.000
_cell.length_c   1.000
_cell.angle_alpha   90.00
_cell.angle_beta   90.00
_cell.angle_gamma   90.00
#
_symmetry.space_group_name_H-M   'P 1'
#
loop_
_entity.id
_entity.type
_entity.pdbx_description
1 polymer ?
#
loop_
_entity_poly.entity_id
_entity_poly.type
_entity_poly.pdbx_seq_one_letter_code
_entity_poly.pdbx_strand_id
1 'polypeptide(L)'
;MYVGDYRILRTICKTESSCLYAVENCSAAGSKDELPYVLKEMKLGESGTSTLEYEKKISQDIENSLEKSVAIPAMTVFEQDGKEYAVMHMAKNGKFLSEIIEMLEESSEEEEWKAELIFKIIDAVLISLGELHKKYLHLDLHPGNIFLENFDFETMTAGFAKFIDFYSAVKINEEGKGIKKEHLSFTNGFTAPEQLNSNQVIFTASADTYAVAAITARMFLGKDFLSKTEKLDVGYSRELIYHGQNPILDILLRKFLICGLEYSEDYRFTDAGKMRKTLSALMESIQAYKTSDYYGLFELAYSMLASRGEINVDGLKFDGRNFSASVAALSGSLYQREPNVEKCLFIFELLWKMKKKFLAQIWSGDLISLIKSGIACYNHVGQSRKAYALFEELEGMKQQIHVLEYLSIRNRAAVFLADSYRYEEACEMMKENVAQLEKIKDTYKKVVQDLGMEAADCHQVTDLARSYSALGQYMTFLRLWDLQSLHKSGTLYRTEISEKIKNICEPQNDILLHGDPEAAFLKAIQEFGQQTINQNITYSHLLHYAIQRKDEKGKQIFEKYRKVYFGREGNILEQMDETLEKWEFKYELYVLLKAIYTYYIEEVNDKFAEKIYGMLTNRKLLNCKEHPIELIYRYMGLILYEYNKKRGTSPVDEYVKDAFVNAVTCMEPAQIDMEKDLTIIMCISYHSMWKFNCITGQENRNEELIEFLQEHCRRSGWKELREKLQQVQNLDKVFEYEYS
;
A
#
# COMPACT_ATOMS: atom_id res chain seq x y z
N MET A 1 -38.81 35.48 1.97
CA MET A 1 -39.75 34.41 2.24
C MET A 1 -39.90 34.32 3.73
N TYR A 2 -41.15 34.10 4.25
CA TYR A 2 -41.44 34.01 5.67
C TYR A 2 -41.95 32.62 5.98
N VAL A 3 -41.57 32.10 7.14
CA VAL A 3 -42.05 30.84 7.72
C VAL A 3 -42.37 31.10 9.21
N GLY A 4 -43.65 31.08 9.57
CA GLY A 4 -44.09 31.58 10.87
C GLY A 4 -43.61 33.03 11.08
N ASP A 5 -43.06 33.29 12.23
CA ASP A 5 -42.49 34.58 12.62
C ASP A 5 -41.06 34.83 12.09
N TYR A 6 -40.53 33.96 11.22
CA TYR A 6 -39.12 33.98 10.79
C TYR A 6 -38.99 34.39 9.34
N ARG A 7 -38.08 35.35 9.05
CA ARG A 7 -37.69 35.75 7.73
C ARG A 7 -36.45 34.98 7.30
N ILE A 8 -36.53 34.19 6.19
CA ILE A 8 -35.37 33.50 5.62
C ILE A 8 -34.40 34.52 5.04
N LEU A 9 -33.15 34.51 5.50
CA LEU A 9 -32.07 35.35 5.04
C LEU A 9 -31.28 34.64 3.92
N ARG A 10 -30.86 33.39 4.15
CA ARG A 10 -30.15 32.55 3.20
C ARG A 10 -30.30 31.07 3.54
N THR A 11 -30.05 30.21 2.57
CA THR A 11 -29.91 28.78 2.77
C THR A 11 -28.49 28.48 3.25
N ILE A 12 -28.34 27.69 4.33
CA ILE A 12 -27.06 27.23 4.86
C ILE A 12 -26.67 25.90 4.20
N CYS A 13 -27.59 24.93 4.22
CA CYS A 13 -27.40 23.61 3.67
C CYS A 13 -28.74 23.05 3.15
N LYS A 14 -28.67 22.22 2.10
CA LYS A 14 -29.83 21.53 1.55
C LYS A 14 -29.45 20.08 1.26
N THR A 15 -30.23 19.16 1.84
CA THR A 15 -30.16 17.72 1.56
C THR A 15 -31.42 17.27 0.84
N GLU A 16 -31.58 16.00 0.53
CA GLU A 16 -32.81 15.45 -0.05
C GLU A 16 -33.99 15.49 0.91
N SER A 17 -33.74 15.37 2.23
CA SER A 17 -34.75 15.26 3.28
C SER A 17 -34.97 16.54 4.06
N SER A 18 -34.00 17.46 4.11
CA SER A 18 -34.03 18.66 4.93
C SER A 18 -33.40 19.87 4.32
N CYS A 19 -33.80 21.08 4.78
CA CYS A 19 -33.15 22.34 4.47
C CYS A 19 -32.86 23.13 5.74
N LEU A 20 -31.65 23.69 5.84
CA LEU A 20 -31.28 24.61 6.92
C LEU A 20 -31.21 26.04 6.39
N TYR A 21 -31.86 26.95 7.07
CA TYR A 21 -31.92 28.38 6.74
C TYR A 21 -31.39 29.23 7.88
N ALA A 22 -30.56 30.21 7.57
CA ALA A 22 -30.35 31.34 8.49
C ALA A 22 -31.57 32.23 8.44
N VAL A 23 -32.14 32.57 9.59
CA VAL A 23 -33.37 33.32 9.68
C VAL A 23 -33.31 34.42 10.74
N GLU A 24 -34.16 35.42 10.59
CA GLU A 24 -34.33 36.53 11.51
C GLU A 24 -35.76 36.44 12.10
N ASN A 25 -35.89 36.58 13.43
CA ASN A 25 -37.17 36.62 14.08
C ASN A 25 -37.82 38.00 13.93
N CYS A 26 -38.98 38.08 13.26
CA CYS A 26 -39.68 39.34 12.99
C CYS A 26 -40.55 39.83 14.14
N SER A 27 -40.89 38.93 15.09
CA SER A 27 -41.75 39.28 16.24
C SER A 27 -40.96 39.92 17.39
N ALA A 28 -39.62 39.79 17.36
CA ALA A 28 -38.74 40.35 18.39
C ALA A 28 -38.19 41.75 18.05
N ALA A 29 -38.91 42.55 17.28
CA ALA A 29 -38.49 43.87 16.84
C ALA A 29 -38.29 44.83 18.03
N GLY A 30 -37.08 44.87 18.58
CA GLY A 30 -36.71 45.81 19.64
C GLY A 30 -35.45 45.51 20.47
N SER A 31 -34.88 44.32 20.45
CA SER A 31 -33.66 44.04 21.17
C SER A 31 -32.43 44.02 20.23
N LYS A 32 -31.48 44.91 20.48
CA LYS A 32 -30.20 45.02 19.72
C LYS A 32 -29.24 43.85 19.94
N ASP A 33 -29.62 42.84 20.73
CA ASP A 33 -28.81 41.71 21.15
C ASP A 33 -29.31 40.37 20.59
N GLU A 34 -29.93 40.36 19.41
CA GLU A 34 -30.46 39.13 18.84
C GLU A 34 -29.37 38.24 18.27
N LEU A 35 -29.27 37.07 18.86
CA LEU A 35 -28.50 35.96 18.31
C LEU A 35 -29.16 35.43 17.03
N PRO A 36 -28.38 35.00 16.02
CA PRO A 36 -28.97 34.47 14.79
C PRO A 36 -29.73 33.16 15.07
N TYR A 37 -30.88 33.02 14.40
CA TYR A 37 -31.66 31.79 14.44
C TYR A 37 -31.38 30.94 13.21
N VAL A 38 -31.49 29.63 13.38
CA VAL A 38 -31.47 28.67 12.29
C VAL A 38 -32.80 27.92 12.28
N LEU A 39 -33.36 27.82 11.11
CA LEU A 39 -34.61 27.09 10.86
C LEU A 39 -34.28 25.82 10.06
N LYS A 40 -34.60 24.67 10.63
CA LYS A 40 -34.57 23.37 9.96
C LYS A 40 -35.94 23.06 9.40
N GLU A 41 -36.03 22.82 8.11
CA GLU A 41 -37.26 22.41 7.41
C GLU A 41 -37.16 20.91 7.07
N MET A 42 -38.21 20.17 7.31
CA MET A 42 -38.38 18.78 6.87
C MET A 42 -39.79 18.54 6.31
N LYS A 43 -39.92 17.55 5.41
CA LYS A 43 -41.22 17.10 4.93
C LYS A 43 -41.88 16.28 6.06
N LEU A 44 -43.17 16.47 6.27
CA LEU A 44 -43.96 15.63 7.20
C LEU A 44 -43.88 14.15 6.77
N GLY A 45 -43.50 13.29 7.71
CA GLY A 45 -43.48 11.83 7.49
C GLY A 45 -44.89 11.26 7.30
N GLU A 46 -45.02 10.22 6.47
CA GLU A 46 -46.31 9.56 6.19
C GLU A 46 -46.98 8.95 7.43
N SER A 47 -46.25 8.75 8.54
CA SER A 47 -46.76 8.15 9.79
C SER A 47 -47.39 9.11 10.77
N GLY A 48 -47.42 10.43 10.48
CA GLY A 48 -48.00 11.44 11.37
C GLY A 48 -47.27 11.64 12.72
N THR A 49 -46.11 11.03 12.91
CA THR A 49 -45.23 11.28 14.06
C THR A 49 -44.22 12.37 13.72
N SER A 50 -44.19 13.43 14.55
CA SER A 50 -43.24 14.53 14.35
C SER A 50 -41.80 14.06 14.57
N THR A 51 -41.01 14.10 13.49
CA THR A 51 -39.58 13.76 13.49
C THR A 51 -38.78 14.80 14.27
N LEU A 52 -39.11 16.08 14.10
CA LEU A 52 -38.41 17.18 14.76
C LEU A 52 -38.71 17.29 16.26
N GLU A 53 -39.91 16.91 16.71
CA GLU A 53 -40.21 16.80 18.15
C GLU A 53 -39.43 15.65 18.82
N TYR A 54 -39.23 14.55 18.13
CA TYR A 54 -38.39 13.46 18.63
C TYR A 54 -36.90 13.93 18.73
N GLU A 55 -36.37 14.55 17.70
CA GLU A 55 -35.02 15.14 17.69
C GLU A 55 -34.82 16.16 18.80
N LYS A 56 -35.80 17.04 19.01
CA LYS A 56 -35.81 18.02 20.11
C LYS A 56 -35.66 17.36 21.47
N LYS A 57 -36.41 16.29 21.74
CA LYS A 57 -36.33 15.56 23.02
C LYS A 57 -34.96 14.96 23.24
N ILE A 58 -34.33 14.34 22.19
CA ILE A 58 -33.02 13.76 22.31
C ILE A 58 -31.96 14.84 22.51
N SER A 59 -31.97 15.91 21.74
CA SER A 59 -31.00 17.00 21.88
C SER A 59 -31.07 17.70 23.24
N GLN A 60 -32.29 17.82 23.82
CA GLN A 60 -32.48 18.32 25.18
C GLN A 60 -31.97 17.34 26.25
N ASP A 61 -32.17 16.03 26.08
CA ASP A 61 -31.62 15.01 27.01
C ASP A 61 -30.09 14.99 26.97
N ILE A 62 -29.50 15.12 25.78
CA ILE A 62 -28.05 15.27 25.62
C ILE A 62 -27.52 16.48 26.38
N GLU A 63 -28.12 17.67 26.13
CA GLU A 63 -27.67 18.92 26.74
C GLU A 63 -27.80 18.90 28.27
N ASN A 64 -28.86 18.31 28.80
CA ASN A 64 -29.09 18.22 30.25
C ASN A 64 -28.25 17.12 30.94
N SER A 65 -27.73 16.16 30.18
CA SER A 65 -27.13 14.96 30.76
C SER A 65 -25.59 14.97 30.70
N LEU A 66 -24.98 15.90 29.93
CA LEU A 66 -23.54 16.03 29.77
C LEU A 66 -22.99 17.24 30.55
N GLU A 67 -21.71 17.17 30.95
CA GLU A 67 -21.06 18.26 31.70
C GLU A 67 -20.79 19.48 30.80
N LYS A 68 -20.52 19.22 29.52
CA LYS A 68 -20.25 20.27 28.54
C LYS A 68 -21.39 20.33 27.53
N SER A 69 -21.78 21.54 27.18
CA SER A 69 -22.74 21.80 26.12
C SER A 69 -22.15 21.44 24.77
N VAL A 70 -22.61 20.33 24.17
CA VAL A 70 -22.16 19.84 22.87
C VAL A 70 -23.30 19.70 21.86
N ALA A 71 -24.53 19.97 22.27
CA ALA A 71 -25.69 19.96 21.42
C ALA A 71 -26.32 21.36 21.28
N ILE A 72 -26.97 21.61 20.17
CA ILE A 72 -27.83 22.78 19.98
C ILE A 72 -29.27 22.29 19.90
N PRO A 73 -30.03 22.33 21.00
CA PRO A 73 -31.38 21.83 20.98
C PRO A 73 -32.35 22.77 20.26
N ALA A 74 -33.36 22.21 19.63
CA ALA A 74 -34.44 22.99 19.07
C ALA A 74 -35.25 23.69 20.21
N MET A 75 -35.48 24.97 20.04
CA MET A 75 -36.32 25.77 20.97
C MET A 75 -37.79 25.46 20.78
N THR A 76 -38.23 25.50 19.53
CA THR A 76 -39.62 25.33 19.10
C THR A 76 -39.67 24.44 17.88
N VAL A 77 -40.72 23.63 17.78
CA VAL A 77 -41.10 22.88 16.60
C VAL A 77 -42.53 23.27 16.24
N PHE A 78 -42.81 23.49 14.97
CA PHE A 78 -44.11 23.82 14.45
C PHE A 78 -44.32 23.32 13.02
N GLU A 79 -45.56 23.23 12.60
CA GLU A 79 -45.95 22.84 11.25
C GLU A 79 -46.47 24.02 10.46
N GLN A 80 -46.12 24.12 9.20
CA GLN A 80 -46.67 25.08 8.25
C GLN A 80 -46.59 24.49 6.82
N ASP A 81 -47.69 24.65 6.08
CA ASP A 81 -47.78 24.24 4.67
C ASP A 81 -47.35 22.78 4.38
N GLY A 82 -47.68 21.87 5.29
CA GLY A 82 -47.37 20.44 5.17
C GLY A 82 -45.90 20.10 5.40
N LYS A 83 -45.17 20.98 6.05
CA LYS A 83 -43.78 20.78 6.47
C LYS A 83 -43.62 21.01 7.95
N GLU A 84 -42.69 20.33 8.56
CA GLU A 84 -42.24 20.59 9.93
C GLU A 84 -41.03 21.54 9.93
N TYR A 85 -40.97 22.39 10.93
CA TYR A 85 -39.92 23.35 11.16
C TYR A 85 -39.43 23.29 12.62
N ALA A 86 -38.10 23.26 12.79
CA ALA A 86 -37.47 23.42 14.10
C ALA A 86 -36.62 24.69 14.12
N VAL A 87 -36.73 25.46 15.17
CA VAL A 87 -35.98 26.70 15.38
C VAL A 87 -34.87 26.44 16.39
N MET A 88 -33.64 26.78 16.05
CA MET A 88 -32.46 26.67 16.90
C MET A 88 -31.82 28.05 17.08
N HIS A 89 -31.21 28.25 18.24
CA HIS A 89 -30.53 29.47 18.59
C HIS A 89 -29.00 29.29 18.46
N MET A 90 -28.35 30.06 17.62
CA MET A 90 -26.96 29.93 17.33
C MET A 90 -26.11 31.09 17.89
N ALA A 91 -24.86 30.85 18.22
CA ALA A 91 -23.95 31.92 18.62
C ALA A 91 -23.64 32.86 17.44
N LYS A 92 -23.57 34.17 17.68
CA LYS A 92 -23.29 35.18 16.65
C LYS A 92 -21.98 34.93 15.90
N ASN A 93 -20.95 34.49 16.61
CA ASN A 93 -19.59 34.30 16.08
C ASN A 93 -19.33 32.84 15.71
N GLY A 94 -20.33 32.12 15.21
CA GLY A 94 -20.17 30.73 14.82
C GLY A 94 -20.48 30.54 13.33
N LYS A 95 -20.01 29.38 12.81
CA LYS A 95 -20.27 28.95 11.44
C LYS A 95 -20.48 27.44 11.39
N PHE A 96 -21.27 27.00 10.42
CA PHE A 96 -21.34 25.58 10.10
C PHE A 96 -20.05 25.13 9.43
N LEU A 97 -19.64 23.89 9.69
CA LEU A 97 -18.44 23.35 9.09
C LEU A 97 -18.53 23.29 7.55
N SER A 98 -19.73 23.11 7.00
CA SER A 98 -19.96 23.23 5.55
C SER A 98 -19.57 24.63 4.99
N GLU A 99 -19.92 25.69 5.70
CA GLU A 99 -19.54 27.07 5.30
C GLU A 99 -18.03 27.29 5.44
N ILE A 100 -17.41 26.72 6.47
CA ILE A 100 -15.96 26.81 6.69
C ILE A 100 -15.20 26.07 5.58
N ILE A 101 -15.70 24.92 5.14
CA ILE A 101 -15.13 24.17 4.01
C ILE A 101 -15.16 25.03 2.72
N GLU A 102 -16.26 25.70 2.45
CA GLU A 102 -16.34 26.62 1.29
C GLU A 102 -15.34 27.78 1.43
N MET A 103 -15.20 28.36 2.62
CA MET A 103 -14.19 29.41 2.88
C MET A 103 -12.76 28.91 2.66
N LEU A 104 -12.44 27.66 3.08
CA LEU A 104 -11.13 27.06 2.85
C LEU A 104 -10.86 26.79 1.37
N GLU A 105 -11.88 26.37 0.60
CA GLU A 105 -11.76 26.12 -0.85
C GLU A 105 -11.54 27.44 -1.62
N GLU A 106 -12.18 28.53 -1.21
CA GLU A 106 -12.07 29.84 -1.85
C GLU A 106 -10.83 30.64 -1.39
N SER A 107 -10.21 30.23 -0.28
CA SER A 107 -9.07 30.94 0.31
C SER A 107 -7.81 30.80 -0.55
N SER A 108 -7.06 31.89 -0.66
CA SER A 108 -5.73 31.95 -1.29
C SER A 108 -4.58 31.71 -0.28
N GLU A 109 -4.89 31.35 0.96
CA GLU A 109 -3.88 31.07 1.98
C GLU A 109 -3.02 29.85 1.61
N GLU A 110 -1.80 29.83 2.15
CA GLU A 110 -0.85 28.73 1.92
C GLU A 110 -1.39 27.39 2.43
N GLU A 111 -1.04 26.32 1.76
CA GLU A 111 -1.49 24.95 2.10
C GLU A 111 -1.13 24.56 3.55
N GLU A 112 0.01 25.02 4.08
CA GLU A 112 0.39 24.75 5.48
C GLU A 112 -0.51 25.48 6.47
N TRP A 113 -0.90 26.70 6.16
CA TRP A 113 -1.83 27.46 6.97
C TRP A 113 -3.19 26.79 7.01
N LYS A 114 -3.70 26.37 5.84
CA LYS A 114 -4.97 25.64 5.74
C LYS A 114 -4.93 24.33 6.53
N ALA A 115 -3.84 23.57 6.41
CA ALA A 115 -3.67 22.31 7.11
C ALA A 115 -3.70 22.51 8.64
N GLU A 116 -3.02 23.53 9.14
CA GLU A 116 -3.02 23.84 10.57
C GLU A 116 -4.42 24.20 11.08
N LEU A 117 -5.16 25.00 10.34
CA LEU A 117 -6.55 25.37 10.70
C LEU A 117 -7.47 24.13 10.66
N ILE A 118 -7.34 23.27 9.63
CA ILE A 118 -8.10 22.02 9.52
C ILE A 118 -7.88 21.15 10.77
N PHE A 119 -6.63 20.95 11.16
CA PHE A 119 -6.33 20.13 12.35
C PHE A 119 -6.88 20.71 13.63
N LYS A 120 -6.83 22.04 13.81
CA LYS A 120 -7.47 22.71 14.96
C LYS A 120 -8.98 22.51 14.97
N ILE A 121 -9.63 22.56 13.81
CA ILE A 121 -11.06 22.31 13.66
C ILE A 121 -11.39 20.87 14.04
N ILE A 122 -10.65 19.89 13.49
CA ILE A 122 -10.87 18.48 13.77
C ILE A 122 -10.60 18.15 15.25
N ASP A 123 -9.60 18.78 15.88
CA ASP A 123 -9.37 18.65 17.33
C ASP A 123 -10.57 19.15 18.15
N ALA A 124 -11.12 20.31 17.80
CA ALA A 124 -12.32 20.84 18.45
C ALA A 124 -13.53 19.91 18.28
N VAL A 125 -13.74 19.34 17.09
CA VAL A 125 -14.78 18.34 16.82
C VAL A 125 -14.58 17.09 17.68
N LEU A 126 -13.36 16.56 17.75
CA LEU A 126 -13.05 15.35 18.53
C LEU A 126 -13.19 15.57 20.05
N ILE A 127 -12.90 16.77 20.56
CA ILE A 127 -13.15 17.13 21.97
C ILE A 127 -14.64 17.02 22.27
N SER A 128 -15.49 17.64 21.46
CA SER A 128 -16.95 17.64 21.67
C SER A 128 -17.55 16.26 21.42
N LEU A 129 -17.05 15.52 20.44
CA LEU A 129 -17.48 14.15 20.17
C LEU A 129 -17.12 13.20 21.33
N GLY A 130 -15.93 13.37 21.92
CA GLY A 130 -15.55 12.61 23.10
C GLY A 130 -16.46 12.88 24.31
N GLU A 131 -16.97 14.10 24.45
CA GLU A 131 -17.99 14.43 25.48
C GLU A 131 -19.33 13.76 25.15
N LEU A 132 -19.77 13.82 23.89
CA LEU A 132 -21.02 13.17 23.44
C LEU A 132 -20.94 11.65 23.67
N HIS A 133 -19.83 11.01 23.33
CA HIS A 133 -19.59 9.57 23.47
C HIS A 133 -19.63 9.05 24.92
N LYS A 134 -19.72 9.92 25.91
CA LYS A 134 -19.98 9.46 27.28
C LYS A 134 -21.39 8.86 27.44
N LYS A 135 -22.34 9.26 26.60
CA LYS A 135 -23.73 8.82 26.69
C LYS A 135 -24.45 8.52 25.40
N TYR A 136 -23.98 9.08 24.26
CA TYR A 136 -24.69 8.96 22.99
C TYR A 136 -23.69 8.76 21.84
N LEU A 137 -24.10 8.04 20.77
CA LEU A 137 -23.55 8.07 19.46
C LEU A 137 -24.39 8.98 18.57
N HIS A 138 -23.77 9.73 17.66
CA HIS A 138 -24.51 10.63 16.76
C HIS A 138 -25.07 9.89 15.55
N LEU A 139 -24.28 9.08 14.90
CA LEU A 139 -24.56 8.21 13.74
C LEU A 139 -25.00 8.91 12.44
N ASP A 140 -24.91 10.25 12.37
CA ASP A 140 -25.12 11.03 11.14
C ASP A 140 -24.27 12.30 11.15
N LEU A 141 -22.97 12.14 11.41
CA LEU A 141 -22.04 13.27 11.37
C LEU A 141 -21.63 13.60 9.94
N HIS A 142 -21.86 14.85 9.55
CA HIS A 142 -21.38 15.43 8.31
C HIS A 142 -21.19 16.95 8.49
N PRO A 143 -20.53 17.66 7.55
CA PRO A 143 -20.22 19.09 7.75
C PRO A 143 -21.43 20.00 8.03
N GLY A 144 -22.61 19.64 7.56
CA GLY A 144 -23.84 20.40 7.81
C GLY A 144 -24.41 20.23 9.22
N ASN A 145 -23.99 19.20 9.96
CA ASN A 145 -24.45 18.89 11.32
C ASN A 145 -23.46 19.35 12.41
N ILE A 146 -22.39 20.03 12.03
CA ILE A 146 -21.36 20.52 12.95
C ILE A 146 -21.30 22.04 12.88
N PHE A 147 -21.49 22.69 14.01
CA PHE A 147 -21.41 24.14 14.18
C PHE A 147 -20.23 24.49 15.08
N LEU A 148 -19.35 25.39 14.63
CA LEU A 148 -18.19 25.87 15.39
C LEU A 148 -18.52 27.23 15.98
N GLU A 149 -18.75 27.26 17.28
CA GLU A 149 -19.02 28.46 18.06
C GLU A 149 -17.72 29.21 18.35
N ASN A 150 -17.68 30.52 18.16
CA ASN A 150 -16.49 31.38 18.26
C ASN A 150 -15.40 31.01 17.25
N PHE A 151 -15.79 30.54 16.06
CA PHE A 151 -14.87 30.33 14.96
C PHE A 151 -14.37 31.68 14.38
N ASP A 152 -13.07 31.78 14.17
CA ASP A 152 -12.47 32.95 13.53
C ASP A 152 -11.39 32.48 12.54
N PHE A 153 -11.64 32.76 11.26
CA PHE A 153 -10.78 32.37 10.16
C PHE A 153 -9.44 33.13 10.19
N GLU A 154 -9.47 34.44 10.47
CA GLU A 154 -8.28 35.29 10.42
C GLU A 154 -7.29 34.97 11.55
N THR A 155 -7.81 34.71 12.74
CA THR A 155 -6.99 34.34 13.93
C THR A 155 -6.72 32.84 14.04
N MET A 156 -7.17 32.03 13.10
CA MET A 156 -7.08 30.55 13.13
C MET A 156 -7.66 29.95 14.41
N THR A 157 -8.74 30.54 14.91
CA THR A 157 -9.43 30.02 16.09
C THR A 157 -10.55 29.06 15.67
N ALA A 158 -10.40 27.78 16.04
CA ALA A 158 -11.40 26.75 15.69
C ALA A 158 -12.68 26.89 16.52
N GLY A 159 -12.62 27.48 17.71
CA GLY A 159 -13.77 27.59 18.61
C GLY A 159 -14.17 26.28 19.25
N PHE A 160 -15.49 26.11 19.51
CA PHE A 160 -16.06 24.92 20.13
C PHE A 160 -17.04 24.26 19.18
N ALA A 161 -16.90 22.96 18.96
CA ALA A 161 -17.83 22.22 18.11
C ALA A 161 -19.12 21.89 18.88
N LYS A 162 -20.26 22.14 18.25
CA LYS A 162 -21.56 21.71 18.68
C LYS A 162 -22.27 20.96 17.58
N PHE A 163 -23.12 20.01 17.96
CA PHE A 163 -23.81 19.14 17.03
C PHE A 163 -25.29 19.47 16.95
N ILE A 164 -25.87 19.26 15.78
CA ILE A 164 -27.29 19.32 15.51
C ILE A 164 -27.76 18.04 14.83
N ASP A 165 -29.02 17.86 14.64
CA ASP A 165 -29.62 16.72 13.93
C ASP A 165 -29.38 15.36 14.61
N PHE A 166 -29.95 15.20 15.77
CA PHE A 166 -29.83 13.98 16.57
C PHE A 166 -30.89 12.90 16.24
N TYR A 167 -31.51 12.96 15.06
CA TYR A 167 -32.52 11.97 14.66
C TYR A 167 -31.95 10.53 14.65
N SER A 168 -30.74 10.38 14.18
CA SER A 168 -30.04 9.08 14.16
C SER A 168 -29.35 8.71 15.47
N ALA A 169 -29.27 9.63 16.44
CA ALA A 169 -28.54 9.42 17.67
C ALA A 169 -29.11 8.29 18.55
N VAL A 170 -28.22 7.56 19.21
CA VAL A 170 -28.58 6.47 20.11
C VAL A 170 -27.84 6.58 21.44
N LYS A 171 -28.52 6.24 22.52
CA LYS A 171 -27.90 6.15 23.84
C LYS A 171 -27.04 4.90 23.94
N ILE A 172 -25.84 5.03 24.49
CA ILE A 172 -24.94 3.90 24.70
C ILE A 172 -25.22 3.23 26.05
N ASN A 173 -24.92 1.93 26.10
CA ASN A 173 -24.91 1.14 27.33
C ASN A 173 -23.56 1.24 28.04
N GLU A 174 -23.39 0.52 29.16
CA GLU A 174 -22.13 0.49 29.93
C GLU A 174 -20.93 -0.09 29.14
N GLU A 175 -21.18 -0.87 28.06
CA GLU A 175 -20.19 -1.40 27.18
C GLU A 175 -19.80 -0.43 26.02
N GLY A 176 -20.38 0.77 25.99
CA GLY A 176 -20.16 1.74 24.92
C GLY A 176 -20.89 1.41 23.60
N LYS A 177 -21.89 0.54 23.64
CA LYS A 177 -22.66 0.11 22.47
C LYS A 177 -24.05 0.78 22.45
N GLY A 178 -24.41 1.32 21.30
CA GLY A 178 -25.74 1.84 21.01
C GLY A 178 -26.57 0.84 20.20
N ILE A 179 -27.84 0.70 20.50
CA ILE A 179 -28.75 -0.19 19.77
C ILE A 179 -29.84 0.65 19.12
N LYS A 180 -29.94 0.58 17.80
CA LYS A 180 -30.96 1.23 17.00
C LYS A 180 -31.74 0.21 16.19
N LYS A 181 -33.06 0.25 16.28
CA LYS A 181 -33.99 -0.70 15.64
C LYS A 181 -34.69 -0.10 14.41
N GLU A 182 -34.60 1.21 14.22
CA GLU A 182 -35.28 1.97 13.17
C GLU A 182 -34.28 2.41 12.09
N HIS A 183 -34.77 2.86 10.95
CA HIS A 183 -33.93 3.34 9.84
C HIS A 183 -33.02 4.48 10.27
N LEU A 184 -31.74 4.36 9.90
CA LEU A 184 -30.73 5.41 10.07
C LEU A 184 -30.83 6.41 8.92
N SER A 185 -30.48 7.66 9.19
CA SER A 185 -30.19 8.65 8.16
C SER A 185 -28.84 8.32 7.51
N PHE A 186 -28.73 8.50 6.20
CA PHE A 186 -27.52 8.23 5.46
C PHE A 186 -27.08 9.48 4.70
N THR A 187 -25.83 9.89 4.94
CA THR A 187 -25.22 10.99 4.20
C THR A 187 -24.06 10.44 3.36
N ASN A 188 -24.21 10.49 2.05
CA ASN A 188 -23.25 9.90 1.11
C ASN A 188 -21.81 10.36 1.42
N GLY A 189 -20.91 9.41 1.57
CA GLY A 189 -19.49 9.61 1.82
C GLY A 189 -19.11 9.84 3.28
N PHE A 190 -20.07 10.07 4.19
CA PHE A 190 -19.82 10.28 5.62
C PHE A 190 -20.34 9.15 6.49
N THR A 191 -21.28 8.37 5.99
CA THR A 191 -21.88 7.24 6.69
C THR A 191 -20.93 6.05 6.71
N ALA A 192 -20.70 5.48 7.89
CA ALA A 192 -19.82 4.34 8.06
C ALA A 192 -20.38 3.07 7.38
N PRO A 193 -19.54 2.16 6.86
CA PRO A 193 -19.98 0.98 6.12
C PRO A 193 -20.95 0.08 6.87
N GLU A 194 -20.76 -0.11 8.18
CA GLU A 194 -21.64 -0.93 9.01
C GLU A 194 -23.05 -0.32 9.16
N GLN A 195 -23.20 0.99 9.06
CA GLN A 195 -24.51 1.65 9.11
C GLN A 195 -25.34 1.38 7.85
N LEU A 196 -24.66 1.08 6.72
CA LEU A 196 -25.29 0.75 5.45
C LEU A 196 -25.78 -0.72 5.41
N ASN A 197 -25.41 -1.52 6.42
CA ASN A 197 -25.86 -2.90 6.55
C ASN A 197 -27.21 -2.95 7.26
N SER A 198 -28.28 -3.28 6.53
CA SER A 198 -29.65 -3.34 7.06
C SER A 198 -29.85 -4.33 8.23
N ASN A 199 -28.93 -5.29 8.41
CA ASN A 199 -28.97 -6.27 9.50
C ASN A 199 -28.21 -5.81 10.75
N GLN A 200 -27.45 -4.72 10.67
CA GLN A 200 -26.70 -4.20 11.82
C GLN A 200 -27.58 -3.31 12.67
N VAL A 201 -27.73 -3.67 13.92
CA VAL A 201 -28.52 -2.89 14.91
C VAL A 201 -27.67 -2.38 16.08
N ILE A 202 -26.44 -2.85 16.21
CA ILE A 202 -25.49 -2.48 17.26
C ILE A 202 -24.38 -1.64 16.65
N PHE A 203 -24.17 -0.44 17.20
CA PHE A 203 -23.15 0.51 16.75
C PHE A 203 -22.24 0.91 17.90
N THR A 204 -21.02 1.31 17.56
CA THR A 204 -19.99 1.79 18.48
C THR A 204 -19.52 3.19 18.06
N ALA A 205 -18.70 3.83 18.88
CA ALA A 205 -18.12 5.14 18.56
C ALA A 205 -17.26 5.14 17.28
N SER A 206 -16.87 3.96 16.79
CA SER A 206 -16.13 3.82 15.53
C SER A 206 -16.90 4.31 14.31
N ALA A 207 -18.23 4.29 14.33
CA ALA A 207 -19.04 4.84 13.26
C ALA A 207 -18.93 6.38 13.16
N ASP A 208 -18.95 7.06 14.31
CA ASP A 208 -18.78 8.52 14.34
C ASP A 208 -17.32 8.93 14.04
N THR A 209 -16.31 8.14 14.45
CA THR A 209 -14.91 8.42 14.09
C THR A 209 -14.64 8.23 12.60
N TYR A 210 -15.33 7.30 11.94
CA TYR A 210 -15.32 7.20 10.47
C TYR A 210 -15.80 8.49 9.82
N ALA A 211 -16.93 9.02 10.28
CA ALA A 211 -17.49 10.27 9.77
C ALA A 211 -16.52 11.46 9.94
N VAL A 212 -15.82 11.56 11.09
CA VAL A 212 -14.78 12.59 11.31
C VAL A 212 -13.60 12.41 10.35
N ALA A 213 -13.18 11.18 10.09
CA ALA A 213 -12.12 10.92 9.09
C ALA A 213 -12.57 11.32 7.68
N ALA A 214 -13.82 11.02 7.31
CA ALA A 214 -14.41 11.42 6.03
C ALA A 214 -14.53 12.95 5.90
N ILE A 215 -14.89 13.63 6.96
CA ILE A 215 -14.89 15.10 7.02
C ILE A 215 -13.47 15.64 6.82
N THR A 216 -12.48 15.06 7.49
CA THR A 216 -11.08 15.43 7.33
C THR A 216 -10.62 15.22 5.88
N ALA A 217 -10.96 14.07 5.28
CA ALA A 217 -10.68 13.80 3.87
C ALA A 217 -11.35 14.83 2.95
N ARG A 218 -12.61 15.20 3.21
CA ARG A 218 -13.33 16.22 2.45
C ARG A 218 -12.63 17.58 2.49
N MET A 219 -12.09 17.96 3.65
CA MET A 219 -11.39 19.23 3.82
C MET A 219 -10.06 19.29 3.07
N PHE A 220 -9.31 18.18 3.01
CA PHE A 220 -8.02 18.11 2.31
C PHE A 220 -8.15 17.80 0.81
N LEU A 221 -9.08 16.94 0.43
CA LEU A 221 -9.19 16.40 -0.93
C LEU A 221 -10.24 17.13 -1.79
N GLY A 222 -11.07 17.97 -1.17
CA GLY A 222 -12.12 18.69 -1.86
C GLY A 222 -13.35 17.84 -2.21
N LYS A 223 -14.16 18.29 -3.17
CA LYS A 223 -15.46 17.67 -3.50
C LYS A 223 -15.35 16.24 -4.01
N ASP A 224 -14.23 15.89 -4.62
CA ASP A 224 -13.98 14.56 -5.17
C ASP A 224 -13.33 13.60 -4.17
N PHE A 225 -13.44 13.89 -2.86
CA PHE A 225 -12.73 13.12 -1.83
C PHE A 225 -13.06 11.62 -1.86
N LEU A 226 -14.27 11.23 -2.21
CA LEU A 226 -14.67 9.82 -2.30
C LEU A 226 -13.81 9.05 -3.31
N SER A 227 -13.70 9.56 -4.54
CA SER A 227 -12.89 8.94 -5.59
C SER A 227 -11.39 9.01 -5.31
N LYS A 228 -10.96 9.97 -4.49
CA LYS A 228 -9.56 10.13 -4.09
C LYS A 228 -9.19 9.27 -2.89
N THR A 229 -10.11 9.06 -1.93
CA THR A 229 -9.87 8.16 -0.78
C THR A 229 -9.76 6.71 -1.19
N GLU A 230 -10.45 6.28 -2.24
CA GLU A 230 -10.26 4.95 -2.84
C GLU A 230 -8.83 4.73 -3.34
N LYS A 231 -8.10 5.81 -3.67
CA LYS A 231 -6.72 5.79 -4.14
C LYS A 231 -5.68 5.96 -3.02
N LEU A 232 -6.09 6.15 -1.76
CA LEU A 232 -5.18 6.33 -0.61
C LEU A 232 -4.45 5.06 -0.21
N ASP A 233 -4.49 4.03 -1.01
CA ASP A 233 -3.95 2.73 -0.68
C ASP A 233 -2.48 2.78 -0.28
N VAL A 234 -2.20 1.99 0.72
CA VAL A 234 -0.93 1.91 1.42
C VAL A 234 0.18 1.50 0.46
N GLY A 235 0.94 2.45 0.01
CA GLY A 235 2.21 2.22 -0.66
C GLY A 235 2.24 2.39 -2.18
N TYR A 236 1.12 2.60 -2.87
CA TYR A 236 1.09 2.62 -4.33
C TYR A 236 0.67 3.95 -4.97
N SER A 237 -0.07 4.81 -4.27
CA SER A 237 -0.37 6.14 -4.80
C SER A 237 0.78 7.11 -4.48
N ARG A 238 1.49 7.54 -5.50
CA ARG A 238 2.47 8.65 -5.42
C ARG A 238 1.78 10.01 -5.48
N GLU A 239 0.47 10.05 -5.62
CA GLU A 239 -0.30 11.30 -5.58
C GLU A 239 -0.30 11.82 -4.15
N LEU A 240 0.15 13.06 -3.98
CA LEU A 240 0.13 13.74 -2.69
C LEU A 240 -1.31 14.12 -2.33
N ILE A 241 -1.71 13.86 -1.10
CA ILE A 241 -2.96 14.39 -0.53
C ILE A 241 -2.77 15.87 -0.22
N TYR A 242 -1.56 16.20 0.17
CA TYR A 242 -1.13 17.52 0.58
C TYR A 242 -0.02 18.00 -0.36
N HIS A 243 -0.24 19.14 -1.01
CA HIS A 243 0.68 19.70 -2.01
C HIS A 243 1.63 20.76 -1.45
N GLY A 244 1.63 20.99 -0.14
CA GLY A 244 2.51 21.94 0.52
C GLY A 244 3.98 21.49 0.58
N GLN A 245 4.83 22.32 1.21
CA GLN A 245 6.28 22.07 1.28
C GLN A 245 6.68 21.00 2.32
N ASN A 246 5.74 20.54 3.14
CA ASN A 246 6.01 19.56 4.19
C ASN A 246 5.64 18.12 3.77
N PRO A 247 6.60 17.31 3.29
CA PRO A 247 6.31 15.95 2.82
C PRO A 247 5.91 15.00 3.95
N ILE A 248 6.21 15.35 5.21
CA ILE A 248 5.85 14.55 6.38
C ILE A 248 4.36 14.62 6.62
N LEU A 249 3.77 15.78 6.40
CA LEU A 249 2.34 15.99 6.57
C LEU A 249 1.52 15.06 5.69
N ASP A 250 1.90 14.88 4.44
CA ASP A 250 1.20 13.97 3.52
C ASP A 250 1.17 12.53 4.07
N ILE A 251 2.29 12.04 4.59
CA ILE A 251 2.39 10.67 5.11
C ILE A 251 1.57 10.47 6.38
N LEU A 252 1.67 11.41 7.30
CA LEU A 252 0.96 11.34 8.58
C LEU A 252 -0.55 11.49 8.38
N LEU A 253 -0.96 12.39 7.49
CA LEU A 253 -2.36 12.59 7.10
C LEU A 253 -2.92 11.33 6.41
N ARG A 254 -2.16 10.74 5.50
CA ARG A 254 -2.52 9.49 4.84
C ARG A 254 -2.76 8.37 5.85
N LYS A 255 -1.86 8.17 6.80
CA LYS A 255 -2.04 7.17 7.88
C LYS A 255 -3.28 7.44 8.71
N PHE A 256 -3.52 8.68 9.08
CA PHE A 256 -4.70 9.08 9.85
C PHE A 256 -5.99 8.77 9.08
N LEU A 257 -6.04 9.12 7.79
CA LEU A 257 -7.21 8.87 6.94
C LEU A 257 -7.43 7.38 6.68
N ILE A 258 -6.39 6.61 6.39
CA ILE A 258 -6.49 5.16 6.17
C ILE A 258 -7.05 4.48 7.42
N CYS A 259 -6.53 4.79 8.61
CA CYS A 259 -7.04 4.22 9.85
C CYS A 259 -8.49 4.65 10.12
N GLY A 260 -8.83 5.91 9.87
CA GLY A 260 -10.17 6.43 10.14
C GLY A 260 -11.25 5.95 9.16
N LEU A 261 -10.88 5.72 7.90
CA LEU A 261 -11.77 5.30 6.79
C LEU A 261 -11.79 3.79 6.57
N GLU A 262 -11.16 3.03 7.46
CA GLU A 262 -11.15 1.58 7.34
C GLU A 262 -12.57 1.01 7.30
N TYR A 263 -12.75 0.03 6.42
CA TYR A 263 -14.04 -0.61 6.21
C TYR A 263 -14.55 -1.34 7.47
N SER A 264 -13.67 -2.14 8.09
CA SER A 264 -14.01 -2.89 9.30
C SER A 264 -13.90 -2.01 10.54
N GLU A 265 -14.97 -1.94 11.35
CA GLU A 265 -15.01 -1.19 12.61
C GLU A 265 -13.93 -1.63 13.61
N ASP A 266 -13.50 -2.90 13.58
CA ASP A 266 -12.47 -3.45 14.47
C ASP A 266 -11.07 -2.85 14.24
N TYR A 267 -10.81 -2.30 13.07
CA TYR A 267 -9.51 -1.74 12.67
C TYR A 267 -9.48 -0.21 12.64
N ARG A 268 -10.60 0.43 12.96
CA ARG A 268 -10.72 1.90 13.05
C ARG A 268 -10.37 2.45 14.43
N PHE A 269 -10.36 3.76 14.55
CA PHE A 269 -10.36 4.42 15.85
C PHE A 269 -11.60 4.02 16.63
N THR A 270 -11.42 3.38 17.77
CA THR A 270 -12.53 2.86 18.58
C THR A 270 -13.32 3.94 19.31
N ASP A 271 -12.74 5.14 19.44
CA ASP A 271 -13.34 6.28 20.12
C ASP A 271 -12.65 7.60 19.74
N ALA A 272 -13.35 8.72 19.98
CA ALA A 272 -12.85 10.07 19.71
C ALA A 272 -11.54 10.40 20.46
N GLY A 273 -11.33 9.84 21.65
CA GLY A 273 -10.14 10.08 22.46
C GLY A 273 -8.88 9.48 21.83
N LYS A 274 -8.96 8.25 21.31
CA LYS A 274 -7.86 7.62 20.58
C LYS A 274 -7.57 8.33 19.27
N MET A 275 -8.60 8.69 18.51
CA MET A 275 -8.46 9.46 17.28
C MET A 275 -7.77 10.80 17.54
N ARG A 276 -8.19 11.51 18.60
CA ARG A 276 -7.61 12.78 19.02
C ARG A 276 -6.15 12.66 19.43
N LYS A 277 -5.78 11.58 20.15
CA LYS A 277 -4.37 11.31 20.50
C LYS A 277 -3.50 11.21 19.25
N THR A 278 -3.97 10.49 18.22
CA THR A 278 -3.25 10.36 16.96
C THR A 278 -3.15 11.69 16.24
N LEU A 279 -4.21 12.49 16.23
CA LEU A 279 -4.21 13.83 15.67
C LEU A 279 -3.22 14.77 16.40
N SER A 280 -3.19 14.74 17.73
CA SER A 280 -2.24 15.55 18.54
C SER A 280 -0.79 15.18 18.23
N ALA A 281 -0.48 13.89 18.14
CA ALA A 281 0.86 13.44 17.78
C ALA A 281 1.27 13.90 16.36
N LEU A 282 0.31 13.92 15.41
CA LEU A 282 0.50 14.45 14.07
C LEU A 282 0.81 15.96 14.12
N MET A 283 0.02 16.73 14.86
CA MET A 283 0.21 18.17 15.02
C MET A 283 1.54 18.51 15.67
N GLU A 284 1.93 17.77 16.73
CA GLU A 284 3.23 17.94 17.40
C GLU A 284 4.39 17.64 16.43
N SER A 285 4.27 16.60 15.59
CA SER A 285 5.27 16.23 14.59
C SER A 285 5.42 17.30 13.52
N ILE A 286 4.32 17.93 13.08
CA ILE A 286 4.34 19.04 12.12
C ILE A 286 5.03 20.27 12.75
N GLN A 287 4.69 20.63 13.98
CA GLN A 287 5.30 21.76 14.66
C GLN A 287 6.79 21.57 14.87
N ALA A 288 7.18 20.36 15.22
CA ALA A 288 8.58 20.01 15.39
C ALA A 288 9.36 20.11 14.06
N TYR A 289 8.77 19.73 12.93
CA TYR A 289 9.36 19.93 11.60
C TYR A 289 9.55 21.43 11.27
N LYS A 290 8.56 22.27 11.58
CA LYS A 290 8.64 23.72 11.35
C LYS A 290 9.78 24.40 12.13
N THR A 291 10.13 23.88 13.32
CA THR A 291 11.20 24.46 14.16
C THR A 291 12.61 24.09 13.69
N SER A 292 12.75 23.34 12.59
CA SER A 292 13.99 23.02 11.86
C SER A 292 15.11 22.27 12.61
N ASP A 293 14.93 21.95 13.88
CA ASP A 293 15.95 21.28 14.70
C ASP A 293 16.30 19.87 14.23
N TYR A 294 15.40 19.21 13.47
CA TYR A 294 15.62 17.86 12.94
C TYR A 294 16.49 17.83 11.71
N TYR A 295 16.26 18.76 10.79
CA TYR A 295 17.09 18.84 9.59
C TYR A 295 18.53 19.16 9.96
N GLY A 296 18.72 20.06 10.90
CA GLY A 296 20.03 20.36 11.46
C GLY A 296 20.68 19.15 12.14
N LEU A 297 19.92 18.37 12.91
CA LEU A 297 20.37 17.13 13.53
C LEU A 297 20.70 16.03 12.50
N PHE A 298 19.92 15.89 11.44
CA PHE A 298 20.20 14.95 10.37
C PHE A 298 21.42 15.34 9.55
N GLU A 299 21.56 16.60 9.17
CA GLU A 299 22.73 17.09 8.45
C GLU A 299 23.98 16.98 9.30
N LEU A 300 23.89 17.29 10.60
CA LEU A 300 24.98 17.13 11.54
C LEU A 300 25.37 15.66 11.72
N ALA A 301 24.41 14.78 11.94
CA ALA A 301 24.64 13.35 12.08
C ALA A 301 25.25 12.75 10.81
N TYR A 302 24.75 13.13 9.63
CA TYR A 302 25.29 12.72 8.34
C TYR A 302 26.71 13.23 8.12
N SER A 303 27.00 14.50 8.43
CA SER A 303 28.33 15.10 8.27
C SER A 303 29.35 14.50 9.25
N MET A 304 28.95 14.19 10.48
CA MET A 304 29.82 13.56 11.48
C MET A 304 30.22 12.13 11.10
N LEU A 305 29.35 11.37 10.44
CA LEU A 305 29.67 10.02 9.98
C LEU A 305 30.43 9.99 8.65
N ALA A 306 30.16 10.92 7.76
CA ALA A 306 30.99 11.13 6.59
C ALA A 306 32.46 11.43 6.98
N SER A 307 32.67 12.04 8.16
CA SER A 307 33.99 12.30 8.76
C SER A 307 34.57 11.13 9.58
N ARG A 308 33.89 9.97 9.64
CA ARG A 308 34.25 8.78 10.44
C ARG A 308 34.34 9.02 11.95
N GLY A 309 33.67 10.04 12.47
CA GLY A 309 33.57 10.31 13.91
C GLY A 309 32.43 9.50 14.56
N GLU A 310 32.62 9.00 15.77
CA GLU A 310 31.52 8.47 16.58
C GLU A 310 30.57 9.61 16.97
N ILE A 311 29.27 9.42 16.74
CA ILE A 311 28.26 10.40 17.17
C ILE A 311 28.03 10.23 18.67
N ASN A 312 28.48 11.18 19.45
CA ASN A 312 28.12 11.26 20.87
C ASN A 312 26.74 11.93 21.02
N VAL A 313 25.70 11.09 21.16
CA VAL A 313 24.30 11.51 21.28
C VAL A 313 24.01 12.10 22.69
N ASP A 314 24.85 11.83 23.67
CA ASP A 314 24.60 12.23 25.06
C ASP A 314 24.74 13.75 25.30
N GLY A 315 25.42 14.47 24.42
CA GLY A 315 25.53 15.93 24.42
C GLY A 315 24.43 16.69 23.67
N LEU A 316 23.61 16.00 22.90
CA LEU A 316 22.50 16.58 22.16
C LEU A 316 21.24 16.61 23.02
N LYS A 317 20.52 17.73 23.01
CA LYS A 317 19.14 17.80 23.58
C LYS A 317 18.17 16.99 22.68
N PHE A 318 18.35 15.68 22.66
CA PHE A 318 17.57 14.75 21.86
C PHE A 318 16.70 13.92 22.81
N ASP A 319 15.39 14.13 22.74
CA ASP A 319 14.38 13.44 23.55
C ASP A 319 13.47 12.53 22.70
N GLY A 320 12.45 11.96 23.30
CA GLY A 320 11.50 11.11 22.60
C GLY A 320 10.72 11.81 21.47
N ARG A 321 10.46 13.13 21.59
CA ARG A 321 9.79 13.90 20.54
C ARG A 321 10.70 14.05 19.33
N ASN A 322 11.96 14.37 19.57
CA ASN A 322 12.97 14.47 18.53
C ASN A 322 13.13 13.13 17.81
N PHE A 323 13.09 12.01 18.56
CA PHE A 323 13.13 10.68 17.98
C PHE A 323 11.93 10.43 17.05
N SER A 324 10.70 10.66 17.55
CA SER A 324 9.45 10.47 16.78
C SER A 324 9.42 11.27 15.49
N ALA A 325 9.82 12.55 15.57
CA ALA A 325 9.83 13.38 14.39
C ALA A 325 10.96 13.02 13.41
N SER A 326 12.10 12.51 13.93
CA SER A 326 13.15 11.96 13.08
C SER A 326 12.68 10.73 12.31
N VAL A 327 11.88 9.86 12.94
CA VAL A 327 11.23 8.72 12.27
C VAL A 327 10.28 9.22 11.18
N ALA A 328 9.48 10.24 11.45
CA ALA A 328 8.56 10.83 10.47
C ALA A 328 9.33 11.44 9.28
N ALA A 329 10.42 12.20 9.56
CA ALA A 329 11.28 12.77 8.52
C ALA A 329 11.92 11.69 7.62
N LEU A 330 12.41 10.62 8.24
CA LEU A 330 12.96 9.47 7.50
C LEU A 330 11.91 8.86 6.57
N SER A 331 10.72 8.59 7.10
CA SER A 331 9.62 8.06 6.29
C SER A 331 9.29 9.00 5.13
N GLY A 332 9.24 10.34 5.37
CA GLY A 332 9.02 11.35 4.34
C GLY A 332 10.06 11.34 3.24
N SER A 333 11.32 11.24 3.62
CA SER A 333 12.43 11.24 2.66
C SER A 333 12.39 10.01 1.74
N LEU A 334 11.95 8.85 2.22
CA LEU A 334 11.83 7.63 1.42
C LEU A 334 10.68 7.68 0.39
N TYR A 335 9.67 8.54 0.60
CA TYR A 335 8.56 8.71 -0.33
C TYR A 335 8.79 9.78 -1.41
N GLN A 336 9.94 10.44 -1.41
CA GLN A 336 10.31 11.37 -2.48
C GLN A 336 10.47 10.62 -3.81
N ARG A 337 10.31 11.36 -4.92
CA ARG A 337 10.42 10.78 -6.27
C ARG A 337 11.80 10.14 -6.52
N GLU A 338 12.85 10.73 -5.96
CA GLU A 338 14.23 10.25 -6.02
C GLU A 338 14.83 10.33 -4.61
N PRO A 339 14.58 9.32 -3.76
CA PRO A 339 15.10 9.33 -2.39
C PRO A 339 16.62 9.17 -2.38
N ASN A 340 17.31 9.94 -1.55
CA ASN A 340 18.71 9.64 -1.24
C ASN A 340 18.75 8.46 -0.26
N VAL A 341 18.82 7.26 -0.82
CA VAL A 341 18.72 6.01 -0.08
C VAL A 341 19.86 5.82 0.91
N GLU A 342 21.09 6.22 0.57
CA GLU A 342 22.26 6.14 1.47
C GLU A 342 22.04 6.99 2.72
N LYS A 343 21.59 8.22 2.53
CA LYS A 343 21.24 9.12 3.64
C LYS A 343 20.12 8.55 4.50
N CYS A 344 19.07 8.02 3.88
CA CYS A 344 17.95 7.39 4.58
C CYS A 344 18.38 6.15 5.38
N LEU A 345 19.17 5.28 4.77
CA LEU A 345 19.70 4.08 5.43
C LEU A 345 20.55 4.45 6.65
N PHE A 346 21.42 5.42 6.48
CA PHE A 346 22.25 5.94 7.55
C PHE A 346 21.44 6.46 8.75
N ILE A 347 20.45 7.30 8.47
CA ILE A 347 19.54 7.84 9.50
C ILE A 347 18.77 6.71 10.18
N PHE A 348 18.29 5.74 9.40
CA PHE A 348 17.62 4.56 9.94
C PHE A 348 18.53 3.80 10.91
N GLU A 349 19.76 3.48 10.53
CA GLU A 349 20.69 2.71 11.36
C GLU A 349 21.03 3.46 12.66
N LEU A 350 21.15 4.78 12.59
CA LEU A 350 21.37 5.63 13.77
C LEU A 350 20.17 5.57 14.73
N LEU A 351 18.97 5.81 14.23
CA LEU A 351 17.73 5.74 15.03
C LEU A 351 17.52 4.33 15.60
N TRP A 352 17.84 3.32 14.81
CA TRP A 352 17.75 1.91 15.23
C TRP A 352 18.66 1.58 16.42
N LYS A 353 19.90 2.09 16.42
CA LYS A 353 20.83 1.95 17.54
C LYS A 353 20.33 2.68 18.78
N MET A 354 19.69 3.84 18.59
CA MET A 354 19.20 4.69 19.68
C MET A 354 17.85 4.24 20.25
N LYS A 355 17.08 3.40 19.54
CA LYS A 355 15.70 3.04 19.89
C LYS A 355 15.51 2.61 21.35
N LYS A 356 16.45 1.83 21.89
CA LYS A 356 16.37 1.34 23.28
C LYS A 356 16.32 2.45 24.32
N LYS A 357 16.98 3.59 24.05
CA LYS A 357 17.00 4.75 24.95
C LYS A 357 15.64 5.44 25.04
N PHE A 358 14.84 5.35 23.98
CA PHE A 358 13.59 6.10 23.84
C PHE A 358 12.33 5.24 23.87
N LEU A 359 12.42 3.90 23.93
CA LEU A 359 11.26 2.99 23.88
C LEU A 359 10.14 3.33 24.88
N ALA A 360 10.50 3.87 26.08
CA ALA A 360 9.51 4.25 27.07
C ALA A 360 8.84 5.62 26.80
N GLN A 361 9.38 6.40 25.85
CA GLN A 361 8.96 7.77 25.55
C GLN A 361 8.26 7.90 24.20
N ILE A 362 8.42 6.89 23.31
CA ILE A 362 7.88 6.89 21.96
C ILE A 362 6.59 6.07 21.89
N TRP A 363 5.74 6.45 20.95
CA TRP A 363 4.56 5.69 20.65
C TRP A 363 4.92 4.42 19.83
N SER A 364 4.16 3.33 20.02
CA SER A 364 4.38 2.09 19.27
C SER A 364 4.28 2.27 17.75
N GLY A 365 3.46 3.21 17.27
CA GLY A 365 3.37 3.60 15.87
C GLY A 365 4.67 4.17 15.30
N ASP A 366 5.47 4.87 16.10
CA ASP A 366 6.78 5.37 15.67
C ASP A 366 7.78 4.25 15.49
N LEU A 367 7.75 3.25 16.39
CA LEU A 367 8.58 2.06 16.25
C LEU A 367 8.21 1.26 15.00
N ILE A 368 6.92 1.06 14.75
CA ILE A 368 6.43 0.42 13.53
C ILE A 368 6.88 1.20 12.30
N SER A 369 6.76 2.53 12.31
CA SER A 369 7.20 3.40 11.21
C SER A 369 8.71 3.34 10.97
N LEU A 370 9.50 3.26 12.04
CA LEU A 370 10.95 3.09 11.95
C LEU A 370 11.30 1.75 11.32
N ILE A 371 10.68 0.66 11.76
CA ILE A 371 10.91 -0.68 11.20
C ILE A 371 10.54 -0.70 9.70
N LYS A 372 9.39 -0.14 9.33
CA LYS A 372 8.96 -0.04 7.92
C LYS A 372 9.95 0.75 7.07
N SER A 373 10.45 1.87 7.60
CA SER A 373 11.48 2.67 6.93
C SER A 373 12.77 1.89 6.73
N GLY A 374 13.19 1.12 7.74
CA GLY A 374 14.35 0.23 7.64
C GLY A 374 14.17 -0.87 6.60
N ILE A 375 13.00 -1.51 6.56
CA ILE A 375 12.65 -2.50 5.55
C ILE A 375 12.75 -1.87 4.15
N ALA A 376 12.22 -0.66 3.96
CA ALA A 376 12.30 0.04 2.69
C ALA A 376 13.75 0.38 2.31
N CYS A 377 14.56 0.91 3.24
CA CYS A 377 15.98 1.22 3.01
C CYS A 377 16.75 -0.05 2.60
N TYR A 378 16.65 -1.12 3.36
CA TYR A 378 17.37 -2.36 3.05
C TYR A 378 16.89 -3.01 1.75
N ASN A 379 15.59 -2.88 1.42
CA ASN A 379 15.09 -3.31 0.12
C ASN A 379 15.71 -2.53 -1.04
N HIS A 380 15.84 -1.21 -0.91
CA HIS A 380 16.45 -0.37 -1.94
C HIS A 380 17.93 -0.70 -2.20
N VAL A 381 18.67 -1.10 -1.15
CA VAL A 381 20.07 -1.51 -1.29
C VAL A 381 20.28 -3.01 -1.48
N GLY A 382 19.19 -3.77 -1.67
CA GLY A 382 19.23 -5.21 -1.93
C GLY A 382 19.66 -6.09 -0.75
N GLN A 383 19.64 -5.55 0.49
CA GLN A 383 20.00 -6.29 1.70
C GLN A 383 18.78 -7.05 2.27
N SER A 384 18.24 -7.99 1.50
CA SER A 384 17.00 -8.71 1.80
C SER A 384 16.98 -9.40 3.16
N ARG A 385 18.13 -9.91 3.63
CA ARG A 385 18.21 -10.55 4.97
C ARG A 385 18.01 -9.58 6.11
N LYS A 386 18.61 -8.38 6.03
CA LYS A 386 18.39 -7.34 7.04
C LYS A 386 16.96 -6.84 7.02
N ALA A 387 16.38 -6.70 5.82
CA ALA A 387 14.97 -6.35 5.66
C ALA A 387 14.06 -7.42 6.29
N TYR A 388 14.36 -8.70 6.08
CA TYR A 388 13.60 -9.79 6.68
C TYR A 388 13.73 -9.85 8.21
N ALA A 389 14.93 -9.66 8.75
CA ALA A 389 15.13 -9.59 10.21
C ALA A 389 14.30 -8.46 10.87
N LEU A 390 14.13 -7.32 10.19
CA LEU A 390 13.24 -6.25 10.65
C LEU A 390 11.76 -6.66 10.57
N PHE A 391 11.39 -7.42 9.55
CA PHE A 391 10.05 -7.97 9.45
C PHE A 391 9.74 -8.93 10.61
N GLU A 392 10.68 -9.78 11.03
CA GLU A 392 10.50 -10.66 12.18
C GLU A 392 10.24 -9.89 13.49
N GLU A 393 10.90 -8.72 13.68
CA GLU A 393 10.58 -7.85 14.82
C GLU A 393 9.16 -7.24 14.69
N LEU A 394 8.72 -6.92 13.47
CA LEU A 394 7.39 -6.39 13.19
C LEU A 394 6.28 -7.41 13.47
N GLU A 395 6.53 -8.69 13.21
CA GLU A 395 5.60 -9.81 13.50
C GLU A 395 5.11 -9.79 14.96
N GLY A 396 5.99 -9.45 15.91
CA GLY A 396 5.65 -9.31 17.32
C GLY A 396 4.64 -8.19 17.61
N MET A 397 4.45 -7.25 16.69
CA MET A 397 3.57 -6.07 16.82
C MET A 397 2.39 -6.11 15.85
N LYS A 398 2.13 -7.22 15.16
CA LYS A 398 1.11 -7.34 14.10
C LYS A 398 -0.29 -6.90 14.52
N GLN A 399 -0.66 -7.08 15.79
CA GLN A 399 -1.97 -6.65 16.30
C GLN A 399 -2.14 -5.12 16.39
N GLN A 400 -1.05 -4.36 16.25
CA GLN A 400 -1.04 -2.91 16.28
C GLN A 400 -0.97 -2.31 14.87
N ILE A 401 -0.93 -3.15 13.85
CA ILE A 401 -0.80 -2.76 12.44
C ILE A 401 -2.12 -3.10 11.75
N HIS A 402 -2.56 -2.20 10.88
CA HIS A 402 -3.71 -2.47 10.04
C HIS A 402 -3.50 -3.72 9.19
N VAL A 403 -4.52 -4.58 9.09
CA VAL A 403 -4.39 -5.91 8.46
C VAL A 403 -3.87 -5.84 7.01
N LEU A 404 -4.38 -4.90 6.21
CA LEU A 404 -3.93 -4.74 4.82
C LEU A 404 -2.48 -4.23 4.75
N GLU A 405 -2.11 -3.29 5.60
CA GLU A 405 -0.73 -2.81 5.70
C GLU A 405 0.22 -3.94 6.11
N TYR A 406 -0.18 -4.73 7.10
CA TYR A 406 0.58 -5.91 7.52
C TYR A 406 0.74 -6.93 6.39
N LEU A 407 -0.33 -7.25 5.66
CA LEU A 407 -0.27 -8.18 4.52
C LEU A 407 0.59 -7.66 3.38
N SER A 408 0.57 -6.35 3.11
CA SER A 408 1.45 -5.72 2.11
C SER A 408 2.93 -5.83 2.50
N ILE A 409 3.27 -5.60 3.79
CA ILE A 409 4.64 -5.78 4.30
C ILE A 409 5.03 -7.26 4.25
N ARG A 410 4.13 -8.14 4.61
CA ARG A 410 4.35 -9.59 4.58
C ARG A 410 4.57 -10.13 3.16
N ASN A 411 3.92 -9.54 2.15
CA ASN A 411 4.21 -9.82 0.74
C ASN A 411 5.67 -9.52 0.40
N ARG A 412 6.19 -8.37 0.86
CA ARG A 412 7.60 -8.02 0.67
C ARG A 412 8.53 -8.95 1.44
N ALA A 413 8.14 -9.37 2.65
CA ALA A 413 8.91 -10.34 3.42
C ALA A 413 9.06 -11.68 2.68
N ALA A 414 8.00 -12.13 1.99
CA ALA A 414 8.09 -13.32 1.14
C ALA A 414 9.07 -13.12 -0.04
N VAL A 415 9.13 -11.91 -0.63
CA VAL A 415 10.16 -11.58 -1.64
C VAL A 415 11.56 -11.67 -1.03
N PHE A 416 11.78 -11.13 0.18
CA PHE A 416 13.09 -11.21 0.83
C PHE A 416 13.52 -12.65 1.14
N LEU A 417 12.59 -13.53 1.46
CA LEU A 417 12.84 -14.97 1.61
C LEU A 417 13.26 -15.58 0.27
N ALA A 418 12.54 -15.29 -0.81
CA ALA A 418 12.88 -15.78 -2.15
C ALA A 418 14.24 -15.25 -2.61
N ASP A 419 14.53 -13.98 -2.40
CA ASP A 419 15.84 -13.37 -2.69
C ASP A 419 16.99 -14.00 -1.89
N SER A 420 16.68 -14.59 -0.74
CA SER A 420 17.61 -15.34 0.10
C SER A 420 17.62 -16.84 -0.22
N TYR A 421 17.02 -17.27 -1.33
CA TYR A 421 16.88 -18.66 -1.77
C TYR A 421 16.04 -19.55 -0.84
N ARG A 422 15.21 -18.96 0.03
CA ARG A 422 14.27 -19.65 0.91
C ARG A 422 12.90 -19.79 0.26
N TYR A 423 12.86 -20.37 -0.93
CA TYR A 423 11.65 -20.41 -1.79
C TYR A 423 10.48 -21.16 -1.16
N GLU A 424 10.74 -22.18 -0.36
CA GLU A 424 9.70 -22.94 0.31
C GLU A 424 8.93 -22.06 1.31
N GLU A 425 9.67 -21.37 2.17
CA GLU A 425 9.09 -20.45 3.16
C GLU A 425 8.42 -19.26 2.50
N ALA A 426 9.01 -18.72 1.42
CA ALA A 426 8.39 -17.66 0.62
C ALA A 426 7.05 -18.12 0.03
N CYS A 427 6.99 -19.32 -0.53
CA CYS A 427 5.78 -19.89 -1.09
C CYS A 427 4.68 -20.07 -0.03
N GLU A 428 5.01 -20.65 1.12
CA GLU A 428 4.05 -20.88 2.20
C GLU A 428 3.54 -19.55 2.77
N MET A 429 4.43 -18.59 3.01
CA MET A 429 4.04 -17.24 3.45
C MET A 429 3.11 -16.56 2.45
N MET A 430 3.39 -16.68 1.16
CA MET A 430 2.57 -16.08 0.11
C MET A 430 1.21 -16.77 -0.04
N LYS A 431 1.12 -18.09 0.13
CA LYS A 431 -0.15 -18.83 0.17
C LYS A 431 -1.05 -18.33 1.31
N GLU A 432 -0.49 -18.16 2.51
CA GLU A 432 -1.25 -17.60 3.63
C GLU A 432 -1.74 -16.17 3.34
N ASN A 433 -0.89 -15.33 2.74
CA ASN A 433 -1.28 -13.97 2.37
C ASN A 433 -2.42 -13.96 1.36
N VAL A 434 -2.31 -14.76 0.30
CA VAL A 434 -3.37 -14.88 -0.71
C VAL A 434 -4.68 -15.33 -0.06
N ALA A 435 -4.64 -16.34 0.82
CA ALA A 435 -5.84 -16.82 1.50
C ALA A 435 -6.53 -15.73 2.35
N GLN A 436 -5.74 -14.90 3.06
CA GLN A 436 -6.28 -13.79 3.85
C GLN A 436 -6.83 -12.67 2.95
N LEU A 437 -6.11 -12.31 1.89
CA LEU A 437 -6.56 -11.28 0.94
C LEU A 437 -7.83 -11.70 0.18
N GLU A 438 -7.97 -12.98 -0.19
CA GLU A 438 -9.20 -13.51 -0.80
C GLU A 438 -10.39 -13.39 0.17
N LYS A 439 -10.21 -13.75 1.43
CA LYS A 439 -11.26 -13.61 2.44
C LYS A 439 -11.69 -12.15 2.63
N ILE A 440 -10.75 -11.21 2.64
CA ILE A 440 -11.03 -9.78 2.74
C ILE A 440 -11.81 -9.31 1.49
N LYS A 441 -11.36 -9.73 0.30
CA LYS A 441 -12.01 -9.40 -0.97
C LYS A 441 -13.45 -9.91 -1.04
N ASP A 442 -13.71 -11.14 -0.62
CA ASP A 442 -15.04 -11.73 -0.64
C ASP A 442 -15.98 -11.02 0.34
N THR A 443 -15.49 -10.66 1.51
CA THR A 443 -16.23 -9.84 2.47
C THR A 443 -16.59 -8.49 1.86
N TYR A 444 -15.64 -7.83 1.21
CA TYR A 444 -15.85 -6.55 0.53
C TYR A 444 -16.86 -6.66 -0.62
N LYS A 445 -16.73 -7.66 -1.50
CA LYS A 445 -17.67 -7.89 -2.60
C LYS A 445 -19.10 -8.08 -2.11
N LYS A 446 -19.28 -8.87 -1.06
CA LYS A 446 -20.60 -9.12 -0.47
C LYS A 446 -21.24 -7.82 0.00
N VAL A 447 -20.48 -6.99 0.66
CA VAL A 447 -20.98 -5.71 1.16
C VAL A 447 -21.31 -4.75 0.02
N VAL A 448 -20.46 -4.65 -1.01
CA VAL A 448 -20.72 -3.81 -2.19
C VAL A 448 -22.00 -4.28 -2.91
N GLN A 449 -22.24 -5.59 -3.00
CA GLN A 449 -23.46 -6.14 -3.55
C GLN A 449 -24.68 -5.82 -2.69
N ASP A 450 -24.56 -5.96 -1.37
CA ASP A 450 -25.64 -5.64 -0.42
C ASP A 450 -26.01 -4.15 -0.46
N LEU A 451 -25.07 -3.28 -0.82
CA LEU A 451 -25.29 -1.84 -0.99
C LEU A 451 -25.83 -1.44 -2.38
N GLY A 452 -25.93 -2.39 -3.33
CA GLY A 452 -26.34 -2.09 -4.71
C GLY A 452 -25.35 -1.19 -5.47
N MET A 453 -24.10 -1.11 -5.03
CA MET A 453 -23.01 -0.37 -5.70
C MET A 453 -22.35 -1.25 -6.74
N GLU A 454 -21.96 -0.66 -7.88
CA GLU A 454 -21.02 -1.32 -8.78
C GLU A 454 -19.66 -1.44 -8.07
N ALA A 455 -19.05 -2.62 -8.15
CA ALA A 455 -17.74 -2.84 -7.57
C ALA A 455 -16.72 -1.92 -8.26
N ALA A 456 -16.45 -0.77 -7.67
CA ALA A 456 -15.32 0.05 -8.05
C ALA A 456 -14.03 -0.75 -7.86
N ASP A 457 -13.07 -0.59 -8.77
CA ASP A 457 -11.78 -1.28 -8.73
C ASP A 457 -11.08 -1.02 -7.39
N CYS A 458 -11.12 -2.01 -6.52
CA CYS A 458 -10.47 -1.92 -5.21
C CYS A 458 -8.96 -2.01 -5.35
N HIS A 459 -8.22 -1.11 -4.73
CA HIS A 459 -6.76 -1.20 -4.62
C HIS A 459 -6.27 -2.47 -3.91
N GLN A 460 -7.09 -3.05 -3.05
CA GLN A 460 -6.90 -4.36 -2.44
C GLN A 460 -6.69 -5.48 -3.47
N VAL A 461 -7.28 -5.33 -4.65
CA VAL A 461 -7.13 -6.26 -5.78
C VAL A 461 -5.70 -6.27 -6.33
N THR A 462 -5.00 -5.15 -6.31
CA THR A 462 -3.61 -5.08 -6.82
C THR A 462 -2.64 -5.89 -5.97
N ASP A 463 -2.77 -5.84 -4.65
CA ASP A 463 -1.94 -6.65 -3.75
C ASP A 463 -2.26 -8.14 -3.88
N LEU A 464 -3.52 -8.49 -4.03
CA LEU A 464 -3.94 -9.87 -4.31
C LEU A 464 -3.38 -10.37 -5.64
N ALA A 465 -3.48 -9.57 -6.70
CA ALA A 465 -2.94 -9.90 -8.02
C ALA A 465 -1.42 -10.09 -7.99
N ARG A 466 -0.69 -9.19 -7.32
CA ARG A 466 0.76 -9.30 -7.12
C ARG A 466 1.13 -10.54 -6.31
N SER A 467 0.36 -10.84 -5.27
CA SER A 467 0.57 -12.04 -4.46
C SER A 467 0.41 -13.32 -5.27
N TYR A 468 -0.59 -13.40 -6.14
CA TYR A 468 -0.74 -14.53 -7.06
C TYR A 468 0.39 -14.62 -8.09
N SER A 469 0.86 -13.49 -8.62
CA SER A 469 2.00 -13.46 -9.54
C SER A 469 3.28 -13.96 -8.87
N ALA A 470 3.60 -13.46 -7.67
CA ALA A 470 4.74 -13.92 -6.88
C ALA A 470 4.60 -15.40 -6.47
N LEU A 471 3.40 -15.83 -6.07
CA LEU A 471 3.12 -17.23 -5.75
C LEU A 471 3.40 -18.14 -6.95
N GLY A 472 2.98 -17.75 -8.16
CA GLY A 472 3.28 -18.47 -9.39
C GLY A 472 4.78 -18.62 -9.63
N GLN A 473 5.58 -17.58 -9.40
CA GLN A 473 7.04 -17.63 -9.48
C GLN A 473 7.64 -18.61 -8.46
N TYR A 474 7.25 -18.48 -7.17
CA TYR A 474 7.79 -19.35 -6.12
C TYR A 474 7.43 -20.82 -6.34
N MET A 475 6.19 -21.11 -6.76
CA MET A 475 5.77 -22.46 -7.15
C MET A 475 6.56 -22.97 -8.36
N THR A 476 6.92 -22.10 -9.31
CA THR A 476 7.77 -22.44 -10.44
C THR A 476 9.15 -22.90 -9.96
N PHE A 477 9.79 -22.12 -9.10
CA PHE A 477 11.09 -22.46 -8.54
C PHE A 477 11.04 -23.76 -7.74
N LEU A 478 10.04 -23.95 -6.88
CA LEU A 478 9.89 -25.17 -6.09
C LEU A 478 9.62 -26.41 -6.94
N ARG A 479 8.81 -26.31 -7.99
CA ARG A 479 8.50 -27.43 -8.87
C ARG A 479 9.73 -27.93 -9.63
N LEU A 480 10.59 -27.00 -10.03
CA LEU A 480 11.77 -27.28 -10.81
C LEU A 480 12.94 -27.73 -9.94
N TRP A 481 12.80 -27.55 -8.65
CA TRP A 481 13.78 -27.92 -7.67
C TRP A 481 13.44 -29.27 -7.03
N ASP A 482 14.28 -30.28 -7.26
CA ASP A 482 14.15 -31.56 -6.58
C ASP A 482 14.69 -31.46 -5.13
N LEU A 483 13.85 -30.92 -4.25
CA LEU A 483 14.16 -30.72 -2.84
C LEU A 483 13.97 -32.00 -2.00
N GLN A 484 13.80 -33.18 -2.59
CA GLN A 484 13.58 -34.41 -1.85
C GLN A 484 14.67 -34.70 -0.81
N SER A 485 15.85 -34.13 -0.94
CA SER A 485 16.96 -34.28 0.00
C SER A 485 16.92 -33.35 1.23
N LEU A 486 16.17 -32.21 1.17
CA LEU A 486 16.09 -31.22 2.27
C LEU A 486 14.94 -31.46 3.25
N HIS A 487 14.10 -32.44 2.99
CA HIS A 487 12.79 -32.61 3.63
C HIS A 487 12.76 -33.19 5.06
N LYS A 488 13.87 -33.42 5.70
CA LYS A 488 13.82 -34.08 7.04
C LYS A 488 13.40 -33.15 8.19
N SER A 489 13.46 -31.84 8.04
CA SER A 489 13.10 -30.88 9.10
C SER A 489 11.81 -30.10 8.88
N GLY A 490 11.27 -30.06 7.65
CA GLY A 490 10.16 -29.19 7.26
C GLY A 490 8.74 -29.79 7.36
N THR A 491 8.60 -31.09 7.64
CA THR A 491 7.29 -31.79 7.53
C THR A 491 6.28 -31.32 8.58
N LEU A 492 6.71 -30.98 9.79
CA LEU A 492 5.83 -30.51 10.87
C LEU A 492 5.30 -29.08 10.56
N TYR A 493 6.17 -28.20 10.09
CA TYR A 493 5.83 -26.82 9.72
C TYR A 493 4.84 -26.76 8.54
N ARG A 494 5.04 -27.61 7.53
CA ARG A 494 4.11 -27.75 6.39
C ARG A 494 2.71 -28.18 6.81
N THR A 495 2.60 -29.11 7.76
CA THR A 495 1.30 -29.60 8.23
C THR A 495 0.52 -28.47 8.93
N GLU A 496 1.19 -27.70 9.79
CA GLU A 496 0.58 -26.57 10.49
C GLU A 496 0.11 -25.46 9.52
N ILE A 497 0.92 -25.09 8.51
CA ILE A 497 0.57 -24.09 7.53
C ILE A 497 -0.57 -24.58 6.63
N SER A 498 -0.52 -25.83 6.18
CA SER A 498 -1.59 -26.42 5.39
C SER A 498 -2.92 -26.45 6.12
N GLU A 499 -2.91 -26.71 7.45
CA GLU A 499 -4.11 -26.65 8.28
C GLU A 499 -4.61 -25.19 8.44
N LYS A 500 -3.70 -24.23 8.64
CA LYS A 500 -4.06 -22.81 8.68
C LYS A 500 -4.69 -22.34 7.38
N ILE A 501 -4.11 -22.70 6.24
CA ILE A 501 -4.63 -22.35 4.92
C ILE A 501 -6.02 -22.98 4.72
N LYS A 502 -6.22 -24.26 5.05
CA LYS A 502 -7.52 -24.93 4.99
C LYS A 502 -8.59 -24.23 5.84
N ASN A 503 -8.19 -23.69 6.98
CA ASN A 503 -9.10 -22.97 7.88
C ASN A 503 -9.42 -21.54 7.43
N ILE A 504 -8.59 -20.94 6.57
CA ILE A 504 -8.74 -19.56 6.07
C ILE A 504 -9.42 -19.55 4.71
N CYS A 505 -9.02 -20.43 3.79
CA CYS A 505 -9.57 -20.47 2.43
C CYS A 505 -10.79 -21.39 2.31
N GLU A 506 -11.68 -21.07 1.38
CA GLU A 506 -12.74 -21.98 1.02
C GLU A 506 -12.16 -23.24 0.37
N PRO A 507 -12.84 -24.41 0.52
CA PRO A 507 -12.36 -25.71 -0.02
C PRO A 507 -12.10 -25.76 -1.51
N GLN A 508 -12.52 -24.74 -2.26
CA GLN A 508 -12.46 -24.65 -3.73
C GLN A 508 -11.21 -23.96 -4.29
N ASN A 509 -10.31 -23.43 -3.44
CA ASN A 509 -9.11 -22.76 -3.94
C ASN A 509 -7.99 -23.76 -4.25
N ASP A 510 -8.12 -24.45 -5.40
CA ASP A 510 -7.16 -25.46 -5.87
C ASP A 510 -5.74 -24.91 -6.05
N ILE A 511 -5.59 -23.63 -6.33
CA ILE A 511 -4.27 -22.98 -6.50
C ILE A 511 -3.49 -23.04 -5.19
N LEU A 512 -4.13 -22.70 -4.07
CA LEU A 512 -3.49 -22.68 -2.75
C LEU A 512 -3.23 -24.10 -2.22
N LEU A 513 -4.15 -25.02 -2.48
CA LEU A 513 -4.07 -26.40 -1.96
C LEU A 513 -3.15 -27.30 -2.80
N HIS A 514 -3.17 -27.16 -4.11
CA HIS A 514 -2.48 -28.09 -5.03
C HIS A 514 -1.29 -27.49 -5.79
N GLY A 515 -1.09 -26.17 -5.76
CA GLY A 515 0.13 -25.52 -6.21
C GLY A 515 0.38 -25.56 -7.72
N ASP A 516 -0.55 -25.05 -8.56
CA ASP A 516 -0.34 -24.92 -10.00
C ASP A 516 0.15 -23.51 -10.38
N PRO A 517 1.42 -23.36 -10.83
CA PRO A 517 1.96 -22.06 -11.23
C PRO A 517 1.19 -21.39 -12.38
N GLU A 518 0.79 -22.14 -13.39
CA GLU A 518 -0.01 -21.61 -14.52
C GLU A 518 -1.30 -20.98 -14.02
N ALA A 519 -2.04 -21.71 -13.17
CA ALA A 519 -3.28 -21.22 -12.59
C ALA A 519 -3.07 -19.98 -11.72
N ALA A 520 -1.97 -19.90 -10.96
CA ALA A 520 -1.64 -18.74 -10.15
C ALA A 520 -1.37 -17.49 -11.02
N PHE A 521 -0.59 -17.62 -12.09
CA PHE A 521 -0.34 -16.52 -13.02
C PHE A 521 -1.61 -16.05 -13.73
N LEU A 522 -2.46 -16.99 -14.20
CA LEU A 522 -3.72 -16.63 -14.84
C LEU A 522 -4.69 -15.93 -13.90
N LYS A 523 -4.73 -16.35 -12.65
CA LYS A 523 -5.50 -15.67 -11.61
C LYS A 523 -4.98 -14.26 -11.37
N ALA A 524 -3.65 -14.07 -11.29
CA ALA A 524 -3.03 -12.75 -11.17
C ALA A 524 -3.42 -11.84 -12.34
N ILE A 525 -3.32 -12.32 -13.59
CA ILE A 525 -3.70 -11.57 -14.80
C ILE A 525 -5.17 -11.15 -14.74
N GLN A 526 -6.06 -12.04 -14.31
CA GLN A 526 -7.47 -11.73 -14.13
C GLN A 526 -7.70 -10.65 -13.07
N GLU A 527 -7.01 -10.74 -11.93
CA GLU A 527 -7.15 -9.80 -10.82
C GLU A 527 -6.55 -8.42 -11.14
N PHE A 528 -5.53 -8.33 -12.00
CA PHE A 528 -5.01 -7.02 -12.45
C PHE A 528 -5.99 -6.23 -13.32
N GLY A 529 -7.04 -6.88 -13.88
CA GLY A 529 -8.07 -6.20 -14.67
C GLY A 529 -7.49 -5.37 -15.82
N GLN A 530 -7.63 -4.03 -15.75
CA GLN A 530 -7.17 -3.11 -16.80
C GLN A 530 -5.71 -2.63 -16.63
N GLN A 531 -4.98 -3.14 -15.65
CA GLN A 531 -3.59 -2.73 -15.38
C GLN A 531 -2.60 -3.40 -16.35
N THR A 532 -2.53 -2.93 -17.59
CA THR A 532 -1.78 -3.54 -18.70
C THR A 532 -0.30 -3.78 -18.39
N ILE A 533 0.38 -2.87 -17.68
CA ILE A 533 1.80 -3.02 -17.33
C ILE A 533 2.01 -4.22 -16.41
N ASN A 534 1.22 -4.35 -15.35
CA ASN A 534 1.32 -5.44 -14.40
C ASN A 534 0.90 -6.78 -15.01
N GLN A 535 -0.09 -6.77 -15.91
CA GLN A 535 -0.45 -7.96 -16.69
C GLN A 535 0.71 -8.41 -17.58
N ASN A 536 1.37 -7.50 -18.29
CA ASN A 536 2.51 -7.82 -19.14
C ASN A 536 3.68 -8.43 -18.36
N ILE A 537 4.00 -7.88 -17.19
CA ILE A 537 5.01 -8.46 -16.30
C ILE A 537 4.61 -9.90 -15.91
N THR A 538 3.34 -10.12 -15.57
CA THR A 538 2.84 -11.46 -15.20
C THR A 538 2.85 -12.43 -16.38
N TYR A 539 2.51 -11.98 -17.58
CA TYR A 539 2.66 -12.80 -18.80
C TYR A 539 4.12 -13.18 -19.06
N SER A 540 5.06 -12.26 -18.84
CA SER A 540 6.49 -12.55 -18.93
C SER A 540 6.89 -13.70 -17.98
N HIS A 541 6.47 -13.66 -16.73
CA HIS A 541 6.72 -14.74 -15.76
C HIS A 541 6.06 -16.06 -16.17
N LEU A 542 4.84 -16.01 -16.73
CA LEU A 542 4.16 -17.19 -17.26
C LEU A 542 4.94 -17.80 -18.45
N LEU A 543 5.48 -16.98 -19.34
CA LEU A 543 6.32 -17.46 -20.45
C LEU A 543 7.61 -18.10 -19.94
N HIS A 544 8.23 -17.52 -18.91
CA HIS A 544 9.39 -18.13 -18.24
C HIS A 544 9.07 -19.49 -17.66
N TYR A 545 7.97 -19.60 -16.91
CA TYR A 545 7.49 -20.89 -16.40
C TYR A 545 7.32 -21.90 -17.51
N ALA A 546 6.67 -21.51 -18.63
CA ALA A 546 6.45 -22.35 -19.78
C ALA A 546 7.77 -22.89 -20.36
N ILE A 547 8.76 -22.01 -20.55
CA ILE A 547 10.09 -22.39 -21.10
C ILE A 547 10.82 -23.32 -20.15
N GLN A 548 10.75 -23.08 -18.85
CA GLN A 548 11.43 -23.89 -17.86
C GLN A 548 10.88 -25.31 -17.72
N ARG A 549 9.66 -25.55 -18.15
CA ARG A 549 9.08 -26.91 -18.17
C ARG A 549 9.82 -27.86 -19.09
N LYS A 550 10.39 -27.40 -20.21
CA LYS A 550 11.11 -28.17 -21.20
C LYS A 550 10.33 -29.37 -21.79
N ASP A 551 9.02 -29.45 -21.54
CA ASP A 551 8.15 -30.49 -22.03
C ASP A 551 7.15 -29.95 -23.08
N GLU A 552 6.42 -30.84 -23.75
CA GLU A 552 5.44 -30.48 -24.77
C GLU A 552 4.32 -29.58 -24.20
N LYS A 553 3.93 -29.78 -22.93
CA LYS A 553 2.96 -28.91 -22.27
C LYS A 553 3.51 -27.50 -22.10
N GLY A 554 4.78 -27.35 -21.74
CA GLY A 554 5.47 -26.05 -21.66
C GLY A 554 5.49 -25.35 -23.02
N LYS A 555 5.80 -26.06 -24.10
CA LYS A 555 5.76 -25.52 -25.47
C LYS A 555 4.36 -25.02 -25.82
N GLN A 556 3.30 -25.78 -25.51
CA GLN A 556 1.91 -25.39 -25.74
C GLN A 556 1.50 -24.16 -24.97
N ILE A 557 1.86 -24.07 -23.68
CA ILE A 557 1.63 -22.90 -22.84
C ILE A 557 2.36 -21.68 -23.43
N PHE A 558 3.64 -21.83 -23.80
CA PHE A 558 4.42 -20.78 -24.40
C PHE A 558 3.78 -20.27 -25.69
N GLU A 559 3.41 -21.15 -26.63
CA GLU A 559 2.76 -20.80 -27.89
C GLU A 559 1.41 -20.09 -27.70
N LYS A 560 0.64 -20.51 -26.71
CA LYS A 560 -0.65 -19.90 -26.39
C LYS A 560 -0.49 -18.45 -25.91
N TYR A 561 0.41 -18.21 -24.95
CA TYR A 561 0.49 -16.92 -24.28
C TYR A 561 1.47 -15.94 -24.91
N ARG A 562 2.49 -16.41 -25.68
CA ARG A 562 3.37 -15.50 -26.41
C ARG A 562 2.63 -14.61 -27.40
N LYS A 563 1.58 -15.14 -28.06
CA LYS A 563 0.75 -14.38 -28.99
C LYS A 563 0.04 -13.23 -28.31
N VAL A 564 -0.42 -13.43 -27.08
CA VAL A 564 -1.05 -12.39 -26.26
C VAL A 564 0.00 -11.36 -25.81
N TYR A 565 1.14 -11.83 -25.29
CA TYR A 565 2.19 -10.99 -24.75
C TYR A 565 2.83 -10.08 -25.81
N PHE A 566 3.23 -10.67 -26.96
CA PHE A 566 3.87 -9.91 -28.05
C PHE A 566 2.85 -9.22 -28.97
N GLY A 567 1.54 -9.48 -28.82
CA GLY A 567 0.48 -8.88 -29.63
C GLY A 567 0.51 -9.28 -31.10
N ARG A 568 1.09 -10.45 -31.44
CA ARG A 568 1.35 -10.87 -32.83
C ARG A 568 1.16 -12.36 -33.05
N GLU A 569 0.61 -12.68 -34.22
CA GLU A 569 0.57 -14.03 -34.77
C GLU A 569 1.72 -14.18 -35.79
N GLY A 570 2.65 -15.06 -35.56
CA GLY A 570 3.78 -15.31 -36.46
C GLY A 570 4.69 -16.40 -35.96
N ASN A 571 5.65 -16.80 -36.79
CA ASN A 571 6.72 -17.70 -36.39
C ASN A 571 7.61 -17.01 -35.36
N ILE A 572 8.09 -17.76 -34.36
CA ILE A 572 8.97 -17.22 -33.31
C ILE A 572 10.26 -16.58 -33.87
N LEU A 573 10.80 -17.13 -34.96
CA LEU A 573 11.98 -16.60 -35.62
C LEU A 573 11.72 -15.25 -36.29
N GLU A 574 10.49 -15.03 -36.83
CA GLU A 574 10.06 -13.75 -37.38
C GLU A 574 9.82 -12.71 -36.28
N GLN A 575 9.25 -13.12 -35.16
CA GLN A 575 9.07 -12.22 -33.99
C GLN A 575 10.39 -11.70 -33.46
N MET A 576 11.42 -12.53 -33.49
CA MET A 576 12.75 -12.12 -33.06
C MET A 576 13.33 -11.02 -33.97
N ASP A 577 13.10 -11.08 -35.28
CA ASP A 577 13.56 -10.06 -36.23
C ASP A 577 13.02 -8.67 -35.84
N GLU A 578 11.74 -8.58 -35.52
CA GLU A 578 11.10 -7.32 -35.14
C GLU A 578 11.49 -6.85 -33.74
N THR A 579 11.74 -7.78 -32.81
CA THR A 579 12.23 -7.43 -31.47
C THR A 579 13.64 -6.86 -31.51
N LEU A 580 14.47 -7.35 -32.43
CA LEU A 580 15.80 -6.83 -32.67
C LEU A 580 15.84 -5.41 -33.26
N GLU A 581 14.85 -5.04 -34.07
CA GLU A 581 14.73 -3.67 -34.59
C GLU A 581 14.34 -2.66 -33.53
N LYS A 582 13.61 -3.10 -32.50
CA LYS A 582 13.11 -2.28 -31.38
C LYS A 582 13.97 -2.48 -30.14
N TRP A 583 15.14 -1.93 -30.10
CA TRP A 583 16.14 -2.06 -29.01
C TRP A 583 15.68 -1.77 -27.56
N GLU A 584 14.45 -1.42 -27.35
CA GLU A 584 13.87 -1.10 -26.04
C GLU A 584 13.51 -2.33 -25.21
N PHE A 585 13.51 -3.54 -25.79
CA PHE A 585 12.95 -4.76 -25.19
C PHE A 585 13.98 -5.88 -24.93
N LYS A 586 15.02 -5.59 -24.16
CA LYS A 586 16.10 -6.56 -23.85
C LYS A 586 15.59 -7.84 -23.20
N TYR A 587 14.61 -7.70 -22.29
CA TYR A 587 14.03 -8.84 -21.59
C TYR A 587 13.21 -9.75 -22.53
N GLU A 588 12.47 -9.16 -23.45
CA GLU A 588 11.74 -9.91 -24.48
C GLU A 588 12.68 -10.70 -25.37
N LEU A 589 13.81 -10.10 -25.77
CA LEU A 589 14.84 -10.77 -26.55
C LEU A 589 15.43 -11.96 -25.81
N TYR A 590 15.70 -11.83 -24.51
CA TYR A 590 16.17 -12.93 -23.68
C TYR A 590 15.15 -14.07 -23.64
N VAL A 591 13.87 -13.78 -23.41
CA VAL A 591 12.79 -14.77 -23.37
C VAL A 591 12.69 -15.52 -24.70
N LEU A 592 12.76 -14.80 -25.83
CA LEU A 592 12.69 -15.41 -27.16
C LEU A 592 13.91 -16.30 -27.45
N LEU A 593 15.14 -15.85 -27.16
CA LEU A 593 16.36 -16.65 -27.34
C LEU A 593 16.33 -17.91 -26.48
N LYS A 594 15.91 -17.79 -25.23
CA LYS A 594 15.77 -18.93 -24.32
C LYS A 594 14.71 -19.94 -24.84
N ALA A 595 13.59 -19.47 -25.37
CA ALA A 595 12.57 -20.32 -25.97
C ALA A 595 13.07 -21.00 -27.26
N ILE A 596 13.79 -20.27 -28.13
CA ILE A 596 14.39 -20.83 -29.34
C ILE A 596 15.35 -21.96 -28.99
N TYR A 597 16.24 -21.73 -28.04
CA TYR A 597 17.16 -22.77 -27.58
C TYR A 597 16.42 -23.99 -27.00
N THR A 598 15.34 -23.75 -26.25
CA THR A 598 14.62 -24.83 -25.53
C THR A 598 13.69 -25.64 -26.43
N TYR A 599 12.94 -24.98 -27.34
CA TYR A 599 11.85 -25.62 -28.08
C TYR A 599 11.99 -25.62 -29.60
N TYR A 600 12.84 -24.73 -30.15
CA TYR A 600 12.91 -24.48 -31.61
C TYR A 600 14.30 -24.59 -32.16
N ILE A 601 15.23 -25.19 -31.43
CA ILE A 601 16.65 -25.31 -31.86
C ILE A 601 16.77 -26.04 -33.19
N GLU A 602 15.87 -27.00 -33.47
CA GLU A 602 15.84 -27.73 -34.74
C GLU A 602 15.40 -26.88 -35.94
N GLU A 603 14.68 -25.79 -35.69
CA GLU A 603 14.17 -24.86 -36.70
C GLU A 603 15.21 -23.78 -37.07
N VAL A 604 16.30 -23.66 -36.31
CA VAL A 604 17.37 -22.71 -36.56
C VAL A 604 18.08 -23.04 -37.91
N ASN A 605 18.11 -22.04 -38.78
CA ASN A 605 18.66 -22.13 -40.13
C ASN A 605 19.78 -21.10 -40.35
N ASP A 606 20.40 -21.15 -41.54
CA ASP A 606 21.51 -20.29 -41.90
C ASP A 606 21.18 -18.79 -41.76
N LYS A 607 20.02 -18.39 -42.24
CA LYS A 607 19.55 -16.99 -42.16
C LYS A 607 19.45 -16.51 -40.73
N PHE A 608 18.98 -17.36 -39.83
CA PHE A 608 18.84 -17.02 -38.41
C PHE A 608 20.22 -16.97 -37.71
N ALA A 609 21.10 -17.91 -38.01
CA ALA A 609 22.47 -17.91 -37.50
C ALA A 609 23.26 -16.66 -37.95
N GLU A 610 23.13 -16.24 -39.22
CA GLU A 610 23.72 -14.99 -39.73
C GLU A 610 23.23 -13.76 -38.94
N LYS A 611 21.98 -13.73 -38.51
CA LYS A 611 21.46 -12.64 -37.66
C LYS A 611 22.10 -12.63 -36.28
N ILE A 612 22.28 -13.78 -35.64
CA ILE A 612 23.01 -13.88 -34.38
C ILE A 612 24.44 -13.40 -34.54
N TYR A 613 25.13 -13.77 -35.61
CA TYR A 613 26.47 -13.27 -35.91
C TYR A 613 26.50 -11.74 -36.04
N GLY A 614 25.53 -11.17 -36.74
CA GLY A 614 25.36 -9.72 -36.86
C GLY A 614 25.08 -9.03 -35.52
N MET A 615 24.38 -9.70 -34.63
CA MET A 615 24.08 -9.18 -33.26
C MET A 615 25.34 -9.14 -32.41
N LEU A 616 26.18 -10.19 -32.43
CA LEU A 616 27.41 -10.26 -31.65
C LEU A 616 28.41 -9.14 -32.01
N THR A 617 28.33 -8.62 -33.24
CA THR A 617 29.18 -7.51 -33.74
C THR A 617 28.48 -6.14 -33.60
N ASN A 618 27.24 -6.08 -33.11
CA ASN A 618 26.49 -4.84 -33.03
C ASN A 618 26.97 -3.95 -31.89
N ARG A 619 27.42 -2.74 -32.22
CA ARG A 619 27.94 -1.76 -31.24
C ARG A 619 26.91 -1.41 -30.11
N LYS A 620 25.62 -1.40 -30.39
CA LYS A 620 24.61 -1.11 -29.36
C LYS A 620 24.58 -2.24 -28.33
N LEU A 621 24.66 -3.49 -28.76
CA LEU A 621 24.72 -4.64 -27.88
C LEU A 621 26.01 -4.66 -27.05
N LEU A 622 27.16 -4.43 -27.71
CA LEU A 622 28.48 -4.39 -27.06
C LEU A 622 28.58 -3.30 -25.99
N ASN A 623 27.90 -2.17 -26.19
CA ASN A 623 27.88 -1.07 -25.22
C ASN A 623 26.78 -1.20 -24.14
N CYS A 624 25.92 -2.21 -24.23
CA CYS A 624 24.91 -2.45 -23.22
C CYS A 624 25.53 -3.14 -21.99
N LYS A 625 25.25 -2.58 -20.79
CA LYS A 625 25.75 -3.09 -19.51
C LYS A 625 24.61 -3.43 -18.53
N GLU A 626 23.36 -3.43 -19.03
CA GLU A 626 22.20 -3.67 -18.18
C GLU A 626 21.73 -5.12 -18.31
N HIS A 627 21.44 -5.74 -17.18
CA HIS A 627 20.76 -7.05 -17.14
C HIS A 627 19.48 -7.04 -18.00
N PRO A 628 19.17 -8.08 -18.81
CA PRO A 628 19.78 -9.42 -18.87
C PRO A 628 20.75 -9.63 -20.06
N ILE A 629 21.61 -8.66 -20.37
CA ILE A 629 22.51 -8.73 -21.54
C ILE A 629 23.44 -9.95 -21.52
N GLU A 630 23.93 -10.33 -20.33
CA GLU A 630 24.78 -11.49 -20.10
C GLU A 630 24.05 -12.80 -20.47
N LEU A 631 22.76 -12.88 -20.19
CA LEU A 631 21.92 -14.02 -20.56
C LEU A 631 21.64 -14.06 -22.08
N ILE A 632 21.45 -12.90 -22.70
CA ILE A 632 21.32 -12.78 -24.16
C ILE A 632 22.55 -13.36 -24.85
N TYR A 633 23.73 -12.95 -24.44
CA TYR A 633 25.01 -13.48 -25.00
C TYR A 633 25.12 -14.99 -24.76
N ARG A 634 24.81 -15.50 -23.58
CA ARG A 634 24.86 -16.93 -23.29
C ARG A 634 23.96 -17.75 -24.21
N TYR A 635 22.70 -17.34 -24.39
CA TYR A 635 21.77 -18.06 -25.26
C TYR A 635 22.12 -17.94 -26.74
N MET A 636 22.69 -16.83 -27.19
CA MET A 636 23.28 -16.74 -28.55
C MET A 636 24.40 -17.75 -28.74
N GLY A 637 25.32 -17.86 -27.79
CA GLY A 637 26.40 -18.83 -27.82
C GLY A 637 25.92 -20.28 -27.85
N LEU A 638 24.93 -20.63 -27.02
CA LEU A 638 24.32 -21.96 -26.98
C LEU A 638 23.60 -22.30 -28.28
N ILE A 639 22.85 -21.37 -28.88
CA ILE A 639 22.17 -21.57 -30.16
C ILE A 639 23.17 -21.79 -31.28
N LEU A 640 24.23 -20.98 -31.38
CA LEU A 640 25.25 -21.13 -32.37
C LEU A 640 26.02 -22.45 -32.22
N TYR A 641 26.32 -22.88 -30.98
CA TYR A 641 26.97 -24.16 -30.72
C TYR A 641 26.13 -25.34 -31.27
N GLU A 642 24.83 -25.39 -30.95
CA GLU A 642 23.98 -26.48 -31.48
C GLU A 642 23.79 -26.41 -33.01
N TYR A 643 23.69 -25.18 -33.56
CA TYR A 643 23.60 -24.97 -34.99
C TYR A 643 24.90 -25.47 -35.71
N ASN A 644 26.07 -25.12 -35.22
CA ASN A 644 27.36 -25.58 -35.79
C ASN A 644 27.50 -27.10 -35.70
N LYS A 645 27.10 -27.69 -34.57
CA LYS A 645 27.10 -29.13 -34.36
C LYS A 645 26.20 -29.84 -35.38
N LYS A 646 25.01 -29.30 -35.63
CA LYS A 646 24.05 -29.84 -36.61
C LYS A 646 24.64 -29.79 -38.06
N ARG A 647 25.39 -28.77 -38.38
CA ARG A 647 26.08 -28.65 -39.70
C ARG A 647 27.33 -29.51 -39.84
N GLY A 648 27.79 -30.15 -38.80
CA GLY A 648 29.05 -30.92 -38.80
C GLY A 648 30.29 -30.03 -38.91
N THR A 649 30.18 -28.73 -38.59
CA THR A 649 31.31 -27.80 -38.46
C THR A 649 31.91 -27.87 -37.07
N SER A 650 32.97 -27.11 -36.78
CA SER A 650 33.51 -26.99 -35.41
C SER A 650 32.39 -26.43 -34.49
N PRO A 651 31.96 -27.18 -33.50
CA PRO A 651 30.86 -26.71 -32.64
C PRO A 651 31.21 -25.41 -31.90
N VAL A 652 32.46 -25.22 -31.54
CA VAL A 652 33.00 -24.05 -30.83
C VAL A 652 33.87 -23.25 -31.78
N ASP A 653 33.25 -22.36 -32.54
CA ASP A 653 33.94 -21.37 -33.37
C ASP A 653 34.26 -20.09 -32.59
N GLU A 654 34.81 -19.08 -33.29
CA GLU A 654 35.15 -17.79 -32.68
C GLU A 654 33.93 -17.06 -32.17
N TYR A 655 32.77 -17.13 -32.85
CA TYR A 655 31.53 -16.47 -32.45
C TYR A 655 30.93 -17.08 -31.18
N VAL A 656 31.00 -18.42 -31.05
CA VAL A 656 30.58 -19.11 -29.82
C VAL A 656 31.46 -18.68 -28.65
N LYS A 657 32.77 -18.59 -28.84
CA LYS A 657 33.70 -18.11 -27.82
C LYS A 657 33.41 -16.66 -27.44
N ASP A 658 33.25 -15.78 -28.41
CA ASP A 658 32.95 -14.37 -28.18
C ASP A 658 31.64 -14.18 -27.42
N ALA A 659 30.60 -14.96 -27.74
CA ALA A 659 29.36 -14.93 -27.05
C ALA A 659 29.49 -15.30 -25.55
N PHE A 660 30.25 -16.37 -25.24
CA PHE A 660 30.49 -16.75 -23.86
C PHE A 660 31.43 -15.81 -23.11
N VAL A 661 32.47 -15.26 -23.79
CA VAL A 661 33.31 -14.23 -23.18
C VAL A 661 32.51 -13.00 -22.84
N ASN A 662 31.65 -12.53 -23.75
CA ASN A 662 30.75 -11.40 -23.46
C ASN A 662 29.74 -11.73 -22.36
N ALA A 663 29.20 -12.94 -22.32
CA ALA A 663 28.29 -13.35 -21.23
C ALA A 663 28.92 -13.26 -19.83
N VAL A 664 30.23 -13.43 -19.75
CA VAL A 664 30.97 -13.37 -18.47
C VAL A 664 31.47 -11.95 -18.17
N THR A 665 31.82 -11.16 -19.19
CA THR A 665 32.55 -9.91 -19.00
C THR A 665 31.78 -8.64 -19.29
N CYS A 666 30.55 -8.74 -19.85
CA CYS A 666 29.75 -7.55 -20.19
C CYS A 666 29.27 -6.74 -18.96
N MET A 667 29.15 -7.37 -17.82
CA MET A 667 28.78 -6.72 -16.56
C MET A 667 30.02 -6.52 -15.69
N GLU A 668 30.24 -5.30 -15.25
CA GLU A 668 31.34 -4.96 -14.36
C GLU A 668 30.85 -4.93 -12.90
N PRO A 669 31.34 -5.84 -12.03
CA PRO A 669 30.89 -5.88 -10.62
C PRO A 669 31.08 -4.55 -9.87
N ALA A 670 32.08 -3.76 -10.25
CA ALA A 670 32.35 -2.45 -9.64
C ALA A 670 31.29 -1.38 -9.91
N GLN A 671 30.38 -1.60 -10.87
CA GLN A 671 29.30 -0.68 -11.23
C GLN A 671 27.95 -1.07 -10.64
N ILE A 672 27.93 -2.10 -9.78
CA ILE A 672 26.70 -2.66 -9.22
C ILE A 672 26.57 -2.23 -7.77
N ASP A 673 25.61 -1.38 -7.50
CA ASP A 673 25.39 -0.79 -6.17
C ASP A 673 24.64 -1.73 -5.20
N MET A 674 23.99 -2.78 -5.72
CA MET A 674 23.17 -3.68 -4.91
C MET A 674 23.87 -5.02 -4.66
N GLU A 675 24.01 -5.42 -3.40
CA GLU A 675 24.59 -6.72 -3.00
C GLU A 675 23.86 -7.92 -3.63
N LYS A 676 22.53 -7.84 -3.72
CA LYS A 676 21.71 -8.85 -4.38
C LYS A 676 22.03 -8.98 -5.86
N ASP A 677 22.08 -7.86 -6.57
CA ASP A 677 22.33 -7.84 -8.02
C ASP A 677 23.75 -8.32 -8.33
N LEU A 678 24.71 -7.93 -7.50
CA LEU A 678 26.07 -8.44 -7.59
C LEU A 678 26.11 -9.97 -7.47
N THR A 679 25.39 -10.53 -6.49
CA THR A 679 25.35 -12.00 -6.30
C THR A 679 24.70 -12.68 -7.49
N ILE A 680 23.60 -12.17 -8.04
CA ILE A 680 22.93 -12.71 -9.23
C ILE A 680 23.87 -12.69 -10.43
N ILE A 681 24.53 -11.57 -10.69
CA ILE A 681 25.43 -11.43 -11.83
C ILE A 681 26.64 -12.37 -11.71
N MET A 682 27.21 -12.52 -10.53
CA MET A 682 28.27 -13.50 -10.29
C MET A 682 27.76 -14.93 -10.55
N CYS A 683 26.58 -15.28 -10.07
CA CYS A 683 25.97 -16.59 -10.33
C CYS A 683 25.78 -16.82 -11.84
N ILE A 684 25.29 -15.82 -12.58
CA ILE A 684 25.12 -15.91 -14.04
C ILE A 684 26.49 -16.08 -14.75
N SER A 685 27.49 -15.31 -14.36
CA SER A 685 28.82 -15.38 -14.94
C SER A 685 29.45 -16.76 -14.71
N TYR A 686 29.47 -17.25 -13.49
CA TYR A 686 29.99 -18.59 -13.17
C TYR A 686 29.20 -19.71 -13.85
N HIS A 687 27.88 -19.60 -13.94
CA HIS A 687 27.06 -20.55 -14.68
C HIS A 687 27.34 -20.51 -16.19
N SER A 688 27.61 -19.34 -16.76
CA SER A 688 28.02 -19.22 -18.17
C SER A 688 29.40 -19.85 -18.42
N MET A 689 30.34 -19.67 -17.50
CA MET A 689 31.65 -20.36 -17.54
C MET A 689 31.47 -21.89 -17.41
N TRP A 690 30.62 -22.34 -16.52
CA TRP A 690 30.29 -23.77 -16.37
C TRP A 690 29.77 -24.35 -17.69
N LYS A 691 28.81 -23.70 -18.33
CA LYS A 691 28.26 -24.11 -19.63
C LYS A 691 29.34 -24.18 -20.68
N PHE A 692 30.19 -23.16 -20.73
CA PHE A 692 31.32 -23.13 -21.67
C PHE A 692 32.28 -24.28 -21.45
N ASN A 693 32.65 -24.60 -20.21
CA ASN A 693 33.50 -25.73 -19.87
C ASN A 693 32.88 -27.07 -20.33
N CYS A 694 31.56 -27.25 -20.13
CA CYS A 694 30.85 -28.45 -20.59
C CYS A 694 30.90 -28.62 -22.12
N ILE A 695 30.64 -27.56 -22.88
CA ILE A 695 30.64 -27.65 -24.35
C ILE A 695 32.05 -27.73 -24.98
N THR A 696 33.09 -27.35 -24.21
CA THR A 696 34.50 -27.42 -24.67
C THR A 696 35.23 -28.66 -24.13
N GLY A 697 34.58 -29.51 -23.32
CA GLY A 697 35.21 -30.69 -22.72
C GLY A 697 36.19 -30.37 -21.58
N GLN A 698 36.07 -29.16 -20.97
CA GLN A 698 36.92 -28.72 -19.86
C GLN A 698 36.22 -28.85 -18.49
N GLU A 699 35.43 -29.87 -18.31
CA GLU A 699 34.61 -30.09 -17.12
C GLU A 699 35.41 -30.21 -15.81
N ASN A 700 36.68 -30.58 -15.88
CA ASN A 700 37.62 -30.64 -14.77
C ASN A 700 37.82 -29.27 -14.07
N ARG A 701 37.47 -28.16 -14.73
CA ARG A 701 37.51 -26.80 -14.13
C ARG A 701 36.25 -26.42 -13.39
N ASN A 702 35.25 -27.25 -13.45
CA ASN A 702 33.97 -26.93 -12.87
C ASN A 702 33.92 -26.98 -11.31
N GLU A 703 34.83 -27.80 -10.72
CA GLU A 703 34.99 -27.85 -9.26
C GLU A 703 35.46 -26.50 -8.70
N GLU A 704 36.43 -25.87 -9.33
CA GLU A 704 36.93 -24.55 -8.94
C GLU A 704 35.86 -23.48 -8.98
N LEU A 705 34.94 -23.52 -9.95
CA LEU A 705 33.85 -22.56 -10.05
C LEU A 705 32.85 -22.69 -8.88
N ILE A 706 32.60 -23.93 -8.47
CA ILE A 706 31.72 -24.20 -7.30
C ILE A 706 32.38 -23.70 -6.02
N GLU A 707 33.68 -23.95 -5.84
CA GLU A 707 34.43 -23.48 -4.66
C GLU A 707 34.44 -21.95 -4.57
N PHE A 708 34.65 -21.24 -5.68
CA PHE A 708 34.60 -19.79 -5.72
C PHE A 708 33.21 -19.24 -5.35
N LEU A 709 32.15 -19.82 -5.89
CA LEU A 709 30.78 -19.43 -5.53
C LEU A 709 30.44 -19.71 -4.06
N GLN A 710 30.87 -20.85 -3.54
CA GLN A 710 30.68 -21.20 -2.11
C GLN A 710 31.42 -20.20 -1.21
N GLU A 711 32.62 -19.78 -1.57
CA GLU A 711 33.37 -18.77 -0.83
C GLU A 711 32.71 -17.39 -0.92
N HIS A 712 32.22 -17.00 -2.09
CA HIS A 712 31.43 -15.77 -2.23
C HIS A 712 30.19 -15.80 -1.35
N CYS A 713 29.40 -16.87 -1.39
CA CYS A 713 28.23 -17.07 -0.54
C CYS A 713 28.56 -17.01 0.96
N ARG A 714 29.74 -17.54 1.34
CA ARG A 714 30.22 -17.49 2.73
C ARG A 714 30.48 -16.04 3.17
N ARG A 715 31.15 -15.24 2.33
CA ARG A 715 31.49 -13.82 2.60
C ARG A 715 30.26 -12.95 2.63
N SER A 716 29.37 -13.15 1.68
CA SER A 716 28.11 -12.38 1.54
C SER A 716 27.00 -12.89 2.47
N GLY A 717 27.26 -13.99 3.21
CA GLY A 717 26.31 -14.56 4.16
C GLY A 717 25.12 -15.30 3.51
N TRP A 718 25.17 -15.70 2.26
CA TRP A 718 24.14 -16.48 1.54
C TRP A 718 24.17 -17.97 1.91
N LYS A 719 23.71 -18.27 3.11
CA LYS A 719 23.83 -19.61 3.72
C LYS A 719 23.11 -20.67 2.91
N GLU A 720 21.88 -20.39 2.51
CA GLU A 720 21.00 -21.33 1.81
C GLU A 720 21.58 -21.69 0.42
N LEU A 721 22.03 -20.69 -0.34
CA LEU A 721 22.69 -20.94 -1.62
C LEU A 721 23.98 -21.73 -1.46
N ARG A 722 24.79 -21.42 -0.45
CA ARG A 722 26.01 -22.16 -0.14
C ARG A 722 25.72 -23.63 0.18
N GLU A 723 24.72 -23.92 1.00
CA GLU A 723 24.32 -25.29 1.33
C GLU A 723 23.88 -26.07 0.09
N LYS A 724 23.16 -25.42 -0.82
CA LYS A 724 22.76 -26.00 -2.10
C LYS A 724 23.96 -26.33 -2.99
N LEU A 725 24.89 -25.40 -3.14
CA LEU A 725 26.12 -25.62 -3.92
C LEU A 725 26.97 -26.78 -3.36
N GLN A 726 26.94 -26.98 -2.04
CA GLN A 726 27.60 -28.10 -1.39
C GLN A 726 26.91 -29.45 -1.69
N GLN A 727 25.59 -29.46 -1.78
CA GLN A 727 24.83 -30.70 -1.98
C GLN A 727 24.76 -31.13 -3.45
N VAL A 728 24.60 -30.17 -4.38
CA VAL A 728 24.26 -30.48 -5.76
C VAL A 728 25.49 -30.55 -6.68
N GLN A 729 26.57 -29.85 -6.41
CA GLN A 729 27.84 -29.80 -7.19
C GLN A 729 27.63 -29.70 -8.73
N ASN A 730 26.54 -29.09 -9.16
CA ASN A 730 26.18 -28.92 -10.57
C ASN A 730 25.44 -27.61 -10.77
N LEU A 731 26.13 -26.61 -11.37
CA LEU A 731 25.57 -25.28 -11.54
C LEU A 731 24.34 -25.27 -12.45
N ASP A 732 24.23 -26.19 -13.40
CA ASP A 732 23.04 -26.33 -14.24
C ASP A 732 21.80 -26.67 -13.41
N LYS A 733 21.95 -27.54 -12.41
CA LYS A 733 20.85 -27.88 -11.52
C LYS A 733 20.57 -26.81 -10.47
N VAL A 734 21.56 -26.01 -10.10
CA VAL A 734 21.40 -24.93 -9.11
C VAL A 734 20.77 -23.70 -9.74
N PHE A 735 21.19 -23.30 -10.95
CA PHE A 735 20.85 -22.02 -11.55
C PHE A 735 19.99 -22.10 -12.81
N GLU A 736 19.61 -23.29 -13.26
CA GLU A 736 18.81 -23.45 -14.48
C GLU A 736 17.48 -22.67 -14.45
N TYR A 737 17.01 -22.36 -13.27
CA TYR A 737 15.69 -21.81 -12.99
C TYR A 737 15.67 -20.41 -12.36
N GLU A 738 16.82 -19.78 -12.14
CA GLU A 738 16.92 -18.65 -11.23
C GLU A 738 16.95 -17.27 -11.86
N TYR A 739 17.10 -17.15 -13.13
CA TYR A 739 17.27 -15.84 -13.75
C TYR A 739 16.02 -15.41 -14.51
N SER A 740 14.95 -15.13 -13.76
CA SER A 740 13.70 -14.63 -14.33
C SER A 740 13.34 -13.25 -13.80
#